data_8d28e9a0a5da194ccdc21a64391abdab
#
_entry.id   8d28e9a0a5da194ccdc21a64391abdab
#
_cell.length_a   1.000
_cell.length_b   1.000
_cell.length_c   1.000
_cell.angle_alpha   90.00
_cell.angle_beta   90.00
_cell.angle_gamma   90.00
#
_symmetry.space_group_name_H-M   'P 1'
#
loop_
_entity.id
_entity.type
_entity.pdbx_description
1 polymer ?
#
loop_
_entity_poly.entity_id
_entity_poly.type
_entity_poly.pdbx_seq_one_letter_code
_entity_poly.pdbx_strand_id
1 'polypeptide(L)'
;MRKIAVGLGLLVVAGDYSYAQQWENIGGGSVISTGGSSFNNLCISATGKYFISYYDVAAAKGSVQVFDGNAWSYVGGSPGITNSYATFNSLSLAPNGNIYYTNQGTGLEVREFNGTAWSQLPSPTTSTVNYQASAVSPSNVLFTYATHNSGTVQRFVNGAWEQVGNTGFSGGAAFAEMVIGSNNKVYTCNVASGVKVYENTTTATASDNWTLVGGSIVDAASSSEQYNSDLAIDENNNLYVAYVSNSANGQKLNVKKFNGTAWVQVGNANFSSGRVQHVAIAVTVTGTPYVVASRWENDDFSKNTVYKLDAATQTWSAFGGSFISDGQAVYNDLAYDKTNNYLVLAYSQSGTRVKRISLTPACNNTDPGNNTGDLGCVRFNYRGQQVSYTTVRAADGKVWLQQNLGSTQTATSFDDTNAYGDLFQWGRWDDGHQLRNSATTAAPSANSPDGLAGTNAFVIGSSSSSWWATNATSDGWNADSSSSVTSVKGADPCKAVGQGWRLPTSAEWVTLVGAEGINNPATAYASSLKLPAGGYRSNTTGAFTFVGQRGYFWSSDTANSGGKYLYVGSSIVTPASGGPRGQGESVRCIKDFSALATSDIGLAVKSIQVYPNPTNGILNVKSDSSIEAVHITNAVGQKIEAQFSGNQINMQGMPKGMYMIEIKLKGQQQAISKKVIKN
;
A
#
# COMPACT_ATOMS: atom_id res chain seq x y z
N MET A 1 -4.44 -39.41 -52.78
CA MET A 1 -3.46 -38.77 -51.88
C MET A 1 -3.88 -37.31 -51.69
N ARG A 2 -4.54 -36.99 -50.57
CA ARG A 2 -4.86 -35.63 -50.20
C ARG A 2 -3.88 -35.18 -49.17
N LYS A 3 -3.10 -34.14 -49.44
CA LYS A 3 -2.18 -33.51 -48.50
C LYS A 3 -3.00 -32.58 -47.58
N ILE A 4 -2.98 -32.88 -46.30
CA ILE A 4 -3.51 -31.99 -45.23
C ILE A 4 -2.36 -31.06 -44.84
N ALA A 5 -2.51 -29.77 -45.08
CA ALA A 5 -1.63 -28.74 -44.56
C ALA A 5 -2.08 -28.39 -43.14
N VAL A 6 -1.23 -28.70 -42.14
CA VAL A 6 -1.43 -28.26 -40.77
C VAL A 6 -0.81 -26.88 -40.64
N GLY A 7 -1.66 -25.85 -40.51
CA GLY A 7 -1.23 -24.50 -40.17
C GLY A 7 -0.91 -24.42 -38.67
N LEU A 8 0.37 -24.22 -38.35
CA LEU A 8 0.83 -23.95 -37.00
C LEU A 8 0.53 -22.46 -36.71
N GLY A 9 -0.57 -22.18 -36.02
CA GLY A 9 -0.87 -20.85 -35.49
C GLY A 9 0.06 -20.59 -34.30
N LEU A 10 1.01 -19.69 -34.48
CA LEU A 10 1.81 -19.14 -33.39
C LEU A 10 0.93 -18.23 -32.54
N LEU A 11 0.44 -18.72 -31.40
CA LEU A 11 -0.16 -17.88 -30.38
C LEU A 11 0.97 -17.06 -29.74
N VAL A 12 1.14 -15.82 -30.14
CA VAL A 12 1.95 -14.85 -29.38
C VAL A 12 1.11 -14.48 -28.15
N VAL A 13 1.36 -15.16 -27.04
CA VAL A 13 0.93 -14.68 -25.73
C VAL A 13 1.79 -13.46 -25.47
N ALA A 14 1.20 -12.27 -25.60
CA ALA A 14 1.76 -11.06 -25.04
C ALA A 14 1.78 -11.24 -23.51
N GLY A 15 2.90 -11.66 -22.99
CA GLY A 15 3.13 -11.72 -21.56
C GLY A 15 3.16 -10.29 -21.04
N ASP A 16 2.17 -9.91 -20.28
CA ASP A 16 2.24 -8.73 -19.41
C ASP A 16 3.43 -8.95 -18.46
N TYR A 17 4.56 -8.30 -18.76
CA TYR A 17 5.65 -8.18 -17.82
C TYR A 17 5.23 -7.18 -16.73
N SER A 18 4.31 -7.59 -15.85
CA SER A 18 4.21 -6.97 -14.55
C SER A 18 5.50 -7.33 -13.83
N TYR A 19 6.35 -6.36 -13.54
CA TYR A 19 7.44 -6.57 -12.59
C TYR A 19 6.78 -7.05 -11.29
N ALA A 20 6.95 -8.33 -10.98
CA ALA A 20 6.43 -8.92 -9.76
C ALA A 20 6.98 -8.11 -8.56
N GLN A 21 6.11 -7.75 -7.65
CA GLN A 21 6.52 -7.18 -6.37
C GLN A 21 7.57 -8.12 -5.75
N GLN A 22 8.70 -7.56 -5.35
CA GLN A 22 9.80 -8.35 -4.80
C GLN A 22 10.04 -8.01 -3.34
N TRP A 23 10.42 -9.03 -2.59
CA TRP A 23 10.85 -8.87 -1.20
C TRP A 23 12.22 -8.19 -1.17
N GLU A 24 12.33 -7.12 -0.40
CA GLU A 24 13.57 -6.39 -0.18
C GLU A 24 14.06 -6.56 1.26
N ASN A 25 15.39 -6.63 1.45
CA ASN A 25 16.00 -6.59 2.79
C ASN A 25 15.85 -5.18 3.38
N ILE A 26 15.64 -5.10 4.69
CA ILE A 26 15.48 -3.82 5.39
C ILE A 26 16.79 -3.46 6.10
N GLY A 27 17.26 -2.22 5.92
CA GLY A 27 18.44 -1.69 6.60
C GLY A 27 19.77 -2.04 5.96
N GLY A 28 19.78 -2.34 4.64
CA GLY A 28 21.01 -2.48 3.83
C GLY A 28 21.76 -3.80 3.97
N GLY A 29 21.46 -4.61 4.99
CA GLY A 29 22.03 -5.94 5.21
C GLY A 29 21.04 -7.08 5.06
N SER A 30 21.51 -8.30 4.81
CA SER A 30 20.64 -9.48 4.80
C SER A 30 20.41 -10.07 6.19
N VAL A 31 21.29 -9.80 7.16
CA VAL A 31 21.23 -10.29 8.56
C VAL A 31 21.36 -9.09 9.48
N ILE A 32 20.49 -8.98 10.46
CA ILE A 32 20.48 -7.88 11.43
C ILE A 32 21.07 -8.25 12.80
N SER A 33 21.07 -9.54 13.16
CA SER A 33 21.72 -10.03 14.38
C SER A 33 23.22 -10.23 14.17
N THR A 34 24.00 -10.11 15.26
CA THR A 34 25.46 -10.30 15.22
C THR A 34 25.87 -11.77 15.10
N GLY A 35 24.95 -12.70 15.28
CA GLY A 35 25.18 -14.14 15.21
C GLY A 35 23.89 -14.91 14.93
N GLY A 36 23.90 -16.21 15.25
CA GLY A 36 22.70 -17.05 15.17
C GLY A 36 21.57 -16.49 16.03
N SER A 37 20.33 -16.76 15.63
CA SER A 37 19.13 -16.29 16.33
C SER A 37 18.01 -17.31 16.28
N SER A 38 17.04 -17.19 17.21
CA SER A 38 15.81 -17.97 17.23
C SER A 38 14.70 -17.20 17.95
N PHE A 39 13.47 -17.68 17.81
CA PHE A 39 12.28 -17.10 18.47
C PHE A 39 12.06 -15.63 18.08
N ASN A 40 12.02 -15.32 16.79
CA ASN A 40 11.74 -13.96 16.34
C ASN A 40 10.29 -13.56 16.64
N ASN A 41 10.09 -12.31 17.09
CA ASN A 41 8.79 -11.68 17.20
C ASN A 41 8.89 -10.26 16.67
N LEU A 42 7.99 -9.91 15.74
CA LEU A 42 7.97 -8.66 15.00
C LEU A 42 6.76 -7.82 15.39
N CYS A 43 6.99 -6.57 15.76
CA CYS A 43 5.94 -5.61 16.02
C CYS A 43 6.17 -4.34 15.21
N ILE A 44 5.09 -3.70 14.78
CA ILE A 44 5.13 -2.43 14.04
C ILE A 44 4.42 -1.35 14.85
N SER A 45 5.10 -0.23 15.08
CA SER A 45 4.51 0.90 15.78
C SER A 45 3.49 1.65 14.91
N ALA A 46 2.65 2.46 15.54
CA ALA A 46 1.71 3.34 14.84
C ALA A 46 2.40 4.36 13.90
N THR A 47 3.70 4.59 14.09
CA THR A 47 4.51 5.50 13.24
C THR A 47 5.30 4.75 12.15
N GLY A 48 5.07 3.45 11.95
CA GLY A 48 5.74 2.64 10.93
C GLY A 48 7.19 2.25 11.27
N LYS A 49 7.61 2.29 12.54
CA LYS A 49 8.88 1.71 12.99
C LYS A 49 8.72 0.22 13.23
N TYR A 50 9.72 -0.57 12.85
CA TYR A 50 9.71 -2.02 13.03
C TYR A 50 10.53 -2.39 14.25
N PHE A 51 9.95 -3.16 15.16
CA PHE A 51 10.62 -3.71 16.34
C PHE A 51 10.69 -5.21 16.22
N ILE A 52 11.83 -5.79 16.55
CA ILE A 52 12.01 -7.24 16.54
C ILE A 52 12.73 -7.69 17.79
N SER A 53 12.20 -8.74 18.42
CA SER A 53 12.89 -9.47 19.46
C SER A 53 13.34 -10.83 18.95
N TYR A 54 14.41 -11.35 19.53
CA TYR A 54 14.92 -12.68 19.25
C TYR A 54 15.84 -13.16 20.39
N TYR A 55 16.02 -14.47 20.47
CA TYR A 55 17.16 -15.01 21.24
C TYR A 55 18.43 -14.77 20.45
N ASP A 56 19.35 -14.02 21.02
CA ASP A 56 20.64 -13.66 20.43
C ASP A 56 21.69 -14.65 20.92
N VAL A 57 22.15 -15.54 20.03
CA VAL A 57 23.14 -16.58 20.38
C VAL A 57 24.47 -15.96 20.79
N ALA A 58 24.86 -14.85 20.18
CA ALA A 58 26.13 -14.17 20.51
C ALA A 58 26.12 -13.54 21.93
N ALA A 59 24.96 -13.00 22.32
CA ALA A 59 24.76 -12.45 23.66
C ALA A 59 24.36 -13.52 24.69
N ALA A 60 23.95 -14.71 24.25
CA ALA A 60 23.30 -15.77 25.04
C ALA A 60 22.06 -15.27 25.82
N LYS A 61 21.35 -14.29 25.30
CA LYS A 61 20.23 -13.56 25.92
C LYS A 61 19.19 -13.13 24.89
N GLY A 62 18.04 -12.67 25.36
CA GLY A 62 17.08 -11.97 24.50
C GLY A 62 17.58 -10.60 24.10
N SER A 63 17.40 -10.21 22.86
CA SER A 63 17.72 -8.89 22.32
C SER A 63 16.52 -8.29 21.61
N VAL A 64 16.42 -6.96 21.63
CA VAL A 64 15.40 -6.21 20.89
C VAL A 64 16.07 -5.16 20.01
N GLN A 65 15.72 -5.12 18.74
CA GLN A 65 16.16 -4.09 17.82
C GLN A 65 14.98 -3.30 17.25
N VAL A 66 15.27 -2.08 16.82
CA VAL A 66 14.33 -1.19 16.13
C VAL A 66 14.93 -0.73 14.80
N PHE A 67 14.10 -0.73 13.75
CA PHE A 67 14.36 -0.06 12.48
C PHE A 67 13.64 1.29 12.49
N ASP A 68 14.39 2.38 12.39
CA ASP A 68 13.87 3.75 12.47
C ASP A 68 13.46 4.34 11.12
N GLY A 69 13.54 3.54 10.05
CA GLY A 69 13.32 3.95 8.66
C GLY A 69 14.63 3.99 7.85
N ASN A 70 15.79 3.99 8.51
CA ASN A 70 17.11 4.05 7.89
C ASN A 70 18.00 2.88 8.30
N ALA A 71 18.15 2.61 9.59
CA ALA A 71 19.06 1.59 10.12
C ALA A 71 18.46 0.82 11.30
N TRP A 72 19.00 -0.38 11.56
CA TRP A 72 18.71 -1.18 12.74
C TRP A 72 19.62 -0.76 13.90
N SER A 73 19.05 -0.64 15.08
CA SER A 73 19.78 -0.39 16.33
C SER A 73 19.15 -1.14 17.50
N TYR A 74 19.96 -1.48 18.51
CA TYR A 74 19.44 -2.11 19.72
C TYR A 74 18.61 -1.13 20.54
N VAL A 75 17.44 -1.54 20.97
CA VAL A 75 16.60 -0.79 21.91
C VAL A 75 17.30 -0.77 23.27
N GLY A 76 17.60 0.43 23.78
CA GLY A 76 18.43 0.59 24.98
C GLY A 76 19.94 0.58 24.73
N GLY A 77 20.37 0.58 23.45
CA GLY A 77 21.76 0.80 23.03
C GLY A 77 22.67 -0.44 23.03
N SER A 78 22.23 -1.59 23.56
CA SER A 78 23.04 -2.81 23.63
C SER A 78 22.22 -4.09 23.50
N PRO A 79 22.81 -5.20 23.02
CA PRO A 79 22.17 -6.51 23.02
C PRO A 79 22.06 -7.09 24.44
N GLY A 80 21.24 -8.14 24.58
CA GLY A 80 21.22 -8.96 25.80
C GLY A 80 20.48 -8.32 26.97
N ILE A 81 19.18 -8.05 26.79
CA ILE A 81 18.32 -7.40 27.79
C ILE A 81 17.81 -8.34 28.90
N THR A 82 17.93 -9.66 28.74
CA THR A 82 17.45 -10.67 29.72
C THR A 82 18.54 -11.10 30.69
N ASN A 83 18.16 -11.71 31.81
CA ASN A 83 19.11 -12.22 32.80
C ASN A 83 19.88 -13.44 32.27
N SER A 84 19.22 -14.30 31.52
CA SER A 84 19.77 -15.55 31.01
C SER A 84 19.18 -15.91 29.66
N TYR A 85 19.36 -17.14 29.23
CA TYR A 85 18.82 -17.74 28.02
C TYR A 85 17.31 -17.43 27.85
N ALA A 86 16.90 -16.98 26.67
CA ALA A 86 15.55 -16.50 26.38
C ALA A 86 14.91 -17.33 25.26
N THR A 87 13.95 -18.20 25.61
CA THR A 87 13.19 -19.01 24.68
C THR A 87 11.73 -18.64 24.72
N PHE A 88 11.02 -18.91 23.60
CA PHE A 88 9.58 -18.59 23.47
C PHE A 88 9.29 -17.17 23.98
N ASN A 89 10.08 -16.20 23.50
CA ASN A 89 9.88 -14.81 23.86
C ASN A 89 8.66 -14.22 23.11
N SER A 90 8.14 -13.14 23.65
CA SER A 90 7.09 -12.33 23.03
C SER A 90 7.40 -10.85 23.16
N LEU A 91 7.07 -10.07 22.16
CA LEU A 91 7.28 -8.63 22.09
C LEU A 91 5.92 -7.92 21.96
N SER A 92 5.72 -6.87 22.75
CA SER A 92 4.49 -6.10 22.69
C SER A 92 4.78 -4.60 22.75
N LEU A 93 4.10 -3.81 21.94
CA LEU A 93 4.18 -2.35 21.91
C LEU A 93 2.94 -1.74 22.52
N ALA A 94 3.12 -0.84 23.47
CA ALA A 94 2.01 -0.09 24.05
C ALA A 94 1.73 1.19 23.25
N PRO A 95 0.46 1.66 23.18
CA PRO A 95 0.11 2.94 22.57
C PRO A 95 0.88 4.13 23.10
N ASN A 96 1.29 4.13 24.38
CA ASN A 96 2.10 5.18 25.01
C ASN A 96 3.58 5.15 24.62
N GLY A 97 4.02 4.16 23.85
CA GLY A 97 5.41 3.98 23.40
C GLY A 97 6.27 3.06 24.26
N ASN A 98 5.78 2.55 25.39
CA ASN A 98 6.49 1.54 26.16
C ASN A 98 6.57 0.22 25.36
N ILE A 99 7.67 -0.51 25.55
CA ILE A 99 7.92 -1.80 24.91
C ILE A 99 8.02 -2.85 25.99
N TYR A 100 7.29 -3.94 25.81
CA TYR A 100 7.34 -5.08 26.73
C TYR A 100 7.93 -6.28 26.04
N TYR A 101 8.85 -6.94 26.74
CA TYR A 101 9.47 -8.18 26.32
C TYR A 101 9.24 -9.23 27.41
N THR A 102 8.78 -10.39 27.01
CA THR A 102 8.57 -11.53 27.93
C THR A 102 9.26 -12.78 27.40
N ASN A 103 9.79 -13.63 28.27
CA ASN A 103 10.32 -14.94 27.91
C ASN A 103 10.11 -15.96 29.02
N GLN A 104 10.10 -17.24 28.62
CA GLN A 104 10.06 -18.33 29.60
C GLN A 104 11.37 -18.45 30.37
N GLY A 105 11.27 -18.91 31.59
CA GLY A 105 12.40 -19.17 32.48
C GLY A 105 11.93 -19.89 33.73
N THR A 106 12.67 -19.78 34.83
CA THR A 106 12.12 -20.09 36.15
C THR A 106 11.12 -18.97 36.48
N GLY A 107 9.84 -19.25 36.28
CA GLY A 107 8.81 -18.23 36.16
C GLY A 107 8.77 -17.62 34.76
N LEU A 108 8.17 -16.45 34.67
CA LEU A 108 8.09 -15.63 33.45
C LEU A 108 8.92 -14.35 33.66
N GLU A 109 9.96 -14.17 32.88
CA GLU A 109 10.73 -12.91 32.90
C GLU A 109 9.98 -11.86 32.07
N VAL A 110 9.76 -10.68 32.67
CA VAL A 110 9.10 -9.55 32.03
C VAL A 110 9.98 -8.33 32.09
N ARG A 111 10.25 -7.72 30.95
CA ARG A 111 11.02 -6.48 30.80
C ARG A 111 10.17 -5.38 30.21
N GLU A 112 10.36 -4.15 30.71
CA GLU A 112 9.75 -2.94 30.19
C GLU A 112 10.83 -1.97 29.74
N PHE A 113 10.70 -1.41 28.54
CA PHE A 113 11.45 -0.25 28.09
C PHE A 113 10.54 0.97 28.09
N ASN A 114 10.90 1.97 28.89
CA ASN A 114 10.10 3.17 29.10
C ASN A 114 10.46 4.34 28.19
N GLY A 115 11.16 4.06 27.08
CA GLY A 115 11.69 5.07 26.16
C GLY A 115 13.14 5.48 26.46
N THR A 116 13.69 5.12 27.66
CA THR A 116 15.05 5.48 28.08
C THR A 116 15.86 4.24 28.46
N ALA A 117 15.31 3.36 29.27
CA ALA A 117 16.03 2.19 29.81
C ALA A 117 15.10 0.98 29.97
N TRP A 118 15.73 -0.21 29.91
CA TRP A 118 15.09 -1.47 30.27
C TRP A 118 15.06 -1.65 31.79
N SER A 119 13.89 -2.00 32.32
CA SER A 119 13.69 -2.42 33.70
C SER A 119 13.05 -3.79 33.76
N GLN A 120 13.29 -4.53 34.83
CA GLN A 120 12.62 -5.80 35.10
C GLN A 120 11.36 -5.54 35.93
N LEU A 121 10.22 -6.02 35.44
CA LEU A 121 8.99 -6.06 36.23
C LEU A 121 8.97 -7.32 37.14
N PRO A 122 8.17 -7.32 38.20
CA PRO A 122 7.91 -8.54 38.98
C PRO A 122 7.46 -9.68 38.09
N SER A 123 7.92 -10.91 38.36
CA SER A 123 7.42 -12.08 37.63
C SER A 123 5.96 -12.35 37.99
N PRO A 124 5.07 -12.61 37.03
CA PRO A 124 3.68 -12.98 37.31
C PRO A 124 3.55 -14.37 37.95
N THR A 125 4.58 -15.21 37.85
CA THR A 125 4.58 -16.56 38.43
C THR A 125 6.00 -17.03 38.75
N THR A 126 6.12 -17.89 39.77
CA THR A 126 7.35 -18.63 40.07
C THR A 126 7.33 -20.06 39.49
N SER A 127 6.21 -20.48 38.93
CA SER A 127 6.07 -21.80 38.30
C SER A 127 6.82 -21.85 36.97
N THR A 128 7.33 -23.02 36.61
CA THR A 128 7.94 -23.25 35.30
C THR A 128 6.91 -22.97 34.19
N VAL A 129 7.27 -22.14 33.23
CA VAL A 129 6.46 -21.79 32.07
C VAL A 129 7.09 -22.43 30.84
N ASN A 130 6.32 -23.25 30.12
CA ASN A 130 6.78 -23.89 28.87
C ASN A 130 6.49 -23.02 27.65
N TYR A 131 5.30 -22.44 27.57
CA TYR A 131 4.90 -21.53 26.48
C TYR A 131 4.21 -20.30 27.06
N GLN A 132 4.37 -19.18 26.42
CA GLN A 132 3.81 -17.93 26.83
C GLN A 132 3.60 -16.97 25.65
N ALA A 133 2.72 -16.00 25.83
CA ALA A 133 2.52 -14.88 24.94
C ALA A 133 2.20 -13.62 25.75
N SER A 134 2.40 -12.45 25.18
CA SER A 134 2.03 -11.19 25.78
C SER A 134 1.31 -10.29 24.76
N ALA A 135 0.45 -9.40 25.26
CA ALA A 135 -0.18 -8.37 24.48
C ALA A 135 -0.45 -7.14 25.35
N VAL A 136 -0.56 -5.96 24.74
CA VAL A 136 -0.91 -4.73 25.44
C VAL A 136 -2.28 -4.25 24.96
N SER A 137 -3.14 -3.88 25.91
CA SER A 137 -4.47 -3.34 25.60
C SER A 137 -4.38 -1.91 25.04
N PRO A 138 -5.44 -1.40 24.36
CA PRO A 138 -5.53 -0.02 23.94
C PRO A 138 -5.38 1.00 25.08
N SER A 139 -5.62 0.58 26.32
CA SER A 139 -5.44 1.39 27.54
C SER A 139 -4.05 1.27 28.17
N ASN A 140 -3.06 0.75 27.46
CA ASN A 140 -1.66 0.55 27.90
C ASN A 140 -1.47 -0.45 29.03
N VAL A 141 -2.37 -1.40 29.22
CA VAL A 141 -2.21 -2.46 30.23
C VAL A 141 -1.57 -3.68 29.57
N LEU A 142 -0.47 -4.15 30.14
CA LEU A 142 0.20 -5.38 29.73
C LEU A 142 -0.57 -6.60 30.22
N PHE A 143 -0.77 -7.57 29.33
CA PHE A 143 -1.31 -8.89 29.62
C PHE A 143 -0.27 -9.95 29.27
N THR A 144 -0.23 -11.01 30.06
CA THR A 144 0.57 -12.21 29.80
C THR A 144 -0.33 -13.44 29.85
N TYR A 145 -0.13 -14.36 28.92
CA TYR A 145 -0.69 -15.70 28.92
C TYR A 145 0.44 -16.70 29.07
N ALA A 146 0.38 -17.56 30.04
CA ALA A 146 1.36 -18.60 30.31
C ALA A 146 0.66 -19.96 30.51
N THR A 147 1.29 -21.03 29.99
CA THR A 147 0.67 -22.37 29.98
C THR A 147 0.80 -23.14 31.31
N HIS A 148 1.43 -22.56 32.33
CA HIS A 148 1.42 -23.15 33.67
C HIS A 148 -0.01 -23.20 34.23
N ASN A 149 -0.25 -24.13 35.16
CA ASN A 149 -1.59 -24.40 35.72
C ASN A 149 -2.66 -24.64 34.65
N SER A 150 -2.28 -25.25 33.52
CA SER A 150 -3.15 -25.48 32.35
C SER A 150 -3.78 -24.20 31.79
N GLY A 151 -3.07 -23.10 31.83
CA GLY A 151 -3.43 -21.80 31.30
C GLY A 151 -3.77 -20.78 32.37
N THR A 152 -2.97 -19.72 32.42
CA THR A 152 -3.15 -18.58 33.33
C THR A 152 -2.94 -17.29 32.55
N VAL A 153 -3.86 -16.35 32.63
CA VAL A 153 -3.72 -14.99 32.10
C VAL A 153 -3.65 -14.01 33.27
N GLN A 154 -2.72 -13.07 33.17
CA GLN A 154 -2.56 -12.00 34.17
C GLN A 154 -2.39 -10.65 33.46
N ARG A 155 -2.81 -9.58 34.11
CA ARG A 155 -2.59 -8.21 33.70
C ARG A 155 -1.78 -7.45 34.74
N PHE A 156 -0.94 -6.52 34.28
CA PHE A 156 -0.10 -5.69 35.15
C PHE A 156 -0.76 -4.34 35.38
N VAL A 157 -1.21 -4.07 36.62
CA VAL A 157 -1.94 -2.86 36.99
C VAL A 157 -1.36 -2.32 38.29
N ASN A 158 -1.07 -1.01 38.35
CA ASN A 158 -0.59 -0.32 39.54
C ASN A 158 0.62 -1.02 40.23
N GLY A 159 1.52 -1.59 39.42
CA GLY A 159 2.75 -2.25 39.94
C GLY A 159 2.54 -3.70 40.41
N ALA A 160 1.36 -4.28 40.24
CA ALA A 160 1.05 -5.65 40.65
C ALA A 160 0.38 -6.45 39.54
N TRP A 161 0.52 -7.78 39.61
CA TRP A 161 -0.18 -8.69 38.71
C TRP A 161 -1.54 -9.08 39.26
N GLU A 162 -2.56 -8.97 38.40
CA GLU A 162 -3.93 -9.40 38.69
C GLU A 162 -4.31 -10.54 37.73
N GLN A 163 -4.94 -11.58 38.24
CA GLN A 163 -5.42 -12.69 37.44
C GLN A 163 -6.65 -12.27 36.62
N VAL A 164 -6.65 -12.66 35.33
CA VAL A 164 -7.74 -12.42 34.36
C VAL A 164 -8.42 -13.74 34.03
N GLY A 165 -9.65 -13.90 34.48
CA GLY A 165 -10.40 -15.15 34.34
C GLY A 165 -9.83 -16.28 35.22
N ASN A 166 -10.52 -17.41 35.26
CA ASN A 166 -10.08 -18.61 35.97
C ASN A 166 -8.85 -19.26 35.30
N THR A 167 -8.03 -19.97 36.07
CA THR A 167 -6.95 -20.81 35.56
C THR A 167 -7.46 -22.15 35.07
N GLY A 168 -6.63 -22.91 34.34
CA GLY A 168 -6.94 -24.25 33.90
C GLY A 168 -7.78 -24.35 32.63
N PHE A 169 -8.07 -23.24 31.98
CA PHE A 169 -9.01 -23.18 30.86
C PHE A 169 -8.45 -23.78 29.56
N SER A 170 -7.13 -23.72 29.35
CA SER A 170 -6.51 -24.15 28.09
C SER A 170 -6.11 -25.61 28.04
N GLY A 171 -6.04 -26.29 29.19
CA GLY A 171 -5.47 -27.63 29.29
C GLY A 171 -3.96 -27.64 29.05
N GLY A 172 -3.39 -28.79 28.72
CA GLY A 172 -1.98 -28.93 28.37
C GLY A 172 -1.71 -28.38 26.98
N ALA A 173 -1.34 -27.09 26.86
CA ALA A 173 -1.08 -26.44 25.59
C ALA A 173 0.37 -26.65 25.12
N ALA A 174 0.53 -26.90 23.81
CA ALA A 174 1.84 -27.08 23.19
C ALA A 174 2.41 -25.81 22.56
N PHE A 175 1.61 -24.75 22.48
CA PHE A 175 2.00 -23.42 21.98
C PHE A 175 1.01 -22.36 22.48
N ALA A 176 1.38 -21.10 22.52
CA ALA A 176 0.58 -20.03 23.09
C ALA A 176 0.71 -18.74 22.28
N GLU A 177 -0.43 -18.17 21.90
CA GLU A 177 -0.55 -16.86 21.27
C GLU A 177 -1.61 -16.03 21.98
N MET A 178 -1.49 -14.68 21.90
CA MET A 178 -2.43 -13.76 22.52
C MET A 178 -2.60 -12.50 21.67
N VAL A 179 -3.85 -12.06 21.49
CA VAL A 179 -4.19 -10.76 20.93
C VAL A 179 -5.27 -10.06 21.78
N ILE A 180 -5.31 -8.74 21.73
CA ILE A 180 -6.32 -7.93 22.41
C ILE A 180 -7.03 -7.06 21.39
N GLY A 181 -8.35 -7.13 21.35
CA GLY A 181 -9.18 -6.33 20.46
C GLY A 181 -9.49 -4.94 21.00
N SER A 182 -9.83 -4.03 20.08
CA SER A 182 -10.38 -2.71 20.43
C SER A 182 -11.77 -2.80 21.10
N ASN A 183 -12.40 -3.97 21.05
CA ASN A 183 -13.65 -4.32 21.73
C ASN A 183 -13.47 -4.68 23.21
N ASN A 184 -12.29 -4.43 23.80
CA ASN A 184 -11.95 -4.79 25.18
C ASN A 184 -12.02 -6.28 25.49
N LYS A 185 -11.77 -7.13 24.51
CA LYS A 185 -11.63 -8.57 24.73
C LYS A 185 -10.18 -9.01 24.59
N VAL A 186 -9.80 -9.96 25.42
CA VAL A 186 -8.54 -10.71 25.36
C VAL A 186 -8.82 -12.06 24.72
N TYR A 187 -8.02 -12.41 23.73
CA TYR A 187 -8.10 -13.69 23.04
C TYR A 187 -6.79 -14.44 23.20
N THR A 188 -6.88 -15.74 23.53
CA THR A 188 -5.72 -16.63 23.57
C THR A 188 -5.89 -17.75 22.57
N CYS A 189 -4.84 -18.08 21.81
CA CYS A 189 -4.82 -19.24 20.95
C CYS A 189 -3.81 -20.26 21.47
N ASN A 190 -4.20 -21.53 21.46
CA ASN A 190 -3.32 -22.63 21.86
C ASN A 190 -3.64 -23.92 21.10
N VAL A 191 -2.69 -24.84 21.12
CA VAL A 191 -2.81 -26.15 20.53
C VAL A 191 -2.81 -27.18 21.65
N ALA A 192 -3.98 -27.77 21.91
CA ALA A 192 -4.16 -28.84 22.88
C ALA A 192 -5.33 -29.71 22.41
N SER A 193 -5.06 -30.86 21.77
CA SER A 193 -6.09 -31.69 21.14
C SER A 193 -6.96 -30.91 20.16
N GLY A 194 -6.30 -30.25 19.21
CA GLY A 194 -6.86 -29.29 18.26
C GLY A 194 -6.52 -27.85 18.58
N VAL A 195 -6.60 -26.99 17.59
CA VAL A 195 -6.38 -25.54 17.76
C VAL A 195 -7.63 -24.89 18.36
N LYS A 196 -7.43 -24.09 19.39
CA LYS A 196 -8.49 -23.49 20.20
C LYS A 196 -8.23 -22.01 20.41
N VAL A 197 -9.29 -21.20 20.34
CA VAL A 197 -9.25 -19.79 20.73
C VAL A 197 -10.24 -19.56 21.86
N TYR A 198 -9.76 -19.01 22.96
CA TYR A 198 -10.58 -18.62 24.09
C TYR A 198 -10.68 -17.11 24.18
N GLU A 199 -11.78 -16.62 24.74
CA GLU A 199 -12.00 -15.18 24.98
C GLU A 199 -12.41 -14.90 26.43
N ASN A 200 -12.04 -13.70 26.88
CA ASN A 200 -12.54 -13.07 28.10
C ASN A 200 -12.50 -11.55 27.92
N THR A 201 -12.99 -10.78 28.90
CA THR A 201 -12.87 -9.32 28.87
C THR A 201 -11.54 -8.86 29.49
N THR A 202 -11.04 -7.70 29.07
CA THR A 202 -9.82 -7.09 29.66
C THR A 202 -9.99 -6.71 31.12
N THR A 203 -11.22 -6.67 31.62
CA THR A 203 -11.57 -6.32 33.02
C THR A 203 -11.98 -7.54 33.86
N ALA A 204 -11.94 -8.76 33.27
CA ALA A 204 -12.31 -9.97 33.99
C ALA A 204 -11.51 -10.18 35.28
N THR A 205 -12.15 -10.77 36.26
CA THR A 205 -11.58 -11.17 37.56
C THR A 205 -11.27 -12.65 37.58
N ALA A 206 -10.57 -13.13 38.58
CA ALA A 206 -10.19 -14.54 38.73
C ALA A 206 -11.38 -15.53 38.79
N SER A 207 -12.59 -15.04 39.05
CA SER A 207 -13.81 -15.82 39.10
C SER A 207 -14.52 -15.98 37.74
N ASP A 208 -14.16 -15.18 36.75
CA ASP A 208 -14.81 -15.19 35.44
C ASP A 208 -14.26 -16.32 34.58
N ASN A 209 -15.15 -17.04 33.89
CA ASN A 209 -14.74 -18.20 33.07
C ASN A 209 -14.27 -17.73 31.69
N TRP A 210 -13.22 -18.39 31.20
CA TRP A 210 -12.84 -18.33 29.79
C TRP A 210 -13.81 -19.17 28.96
N THR A 211 -14.19 -18.66 27.79
CA THR A 211 -15.11 -19.35 26.87
C THR A 211 -14.44 -19.54 25.51
N LEU A 212 -14.73 -20.67 24.86
CA LEU A 212 -14.31 -20.84 23.45
C LEU A 212 -15.04 -19.84 22.56
N VAL A 213 -14.28 -19.16 21.69
CA VAL A 213 -14.86 -18.26 20.70
C VAL A 213 -15.82 -19.04 19.79
N GLY A 214 -17.08 -18.60 19.76
CA GLY A 214 -18.14 -19.31 19.04
C GLY A 214 -18.57 -20.63 19.65
N GLY A 215 -18.20 -20.91 20.90
CA GLY A 215 -18.59 -22.13 21.64
C GLY A 215 -17.94 -23.41 21.13
N SER A 216 -16.98 -23.35 20.21
CA SER A 216 -16.36 -24.53 19.59
C SER A 216 -14.86 -24.31 19.33
N ILE A 217 -14.14 -25.43 19.21
CA ILE A 217 -12.74 -25.40 18.79
C ILE A 217 -12.61 -24.94 17.31
N VAL A 218 -11.48 -24.34 16.95
CA VAL A 218 -11.22 -23.91 15.58
C VAL A 218 -11.14 -25.09 14.63
N ASP A 219 -10.31 -26.08 15.00
CA ASP A 219 -10.20 -27.34 14.26
C ASP A 219 -9.61 -28.46 15.13
N ALA A 220 -10.31 -29.59 15.20
CA ALA A 220 -9.85 -30.79 15.90
C ALA A 220 -8.79 -31.57 15.12
N ALA A 221 -8.73 -31.38 13.82
CA ALA A 221 -7.79 -32.06 12.91
C ALA A 221 -6.51 -31.24 12.66
N SER A 222 -6.17 -30.33 13.58
CA SER A 222 -4.90 -29.58 13.53
C SER A 222 -3.72 -30.37 14.10
N SER A 223 -2.51 -29.98 13.71
CA SER A 223 -1.25 -30.43 14.33
C SER A 223 -1.21 -29.99 15.80
N SER A 224 -0.57 -30.78 16.65
CA SER A 224 -0.28 -30.43 18.05
C SER A 224 1.18 -29.96 18.27
N GLU A 225 1.93 -29.76 17.19
CA GLU A 225 3.33 -29.31 17.26
C GLU A 225 3.42 -27.80 17.46
N GLN A 226 4.54 -27.34 18.04
CA GLN A 226 4.87 -25.93 18.23
C GLN A 226 5.00 -25.21 16.89
N TYR A 227 4.77 -23.90 16.86
CA TYR A 227 4.87 -23.05 15.66
C TYR A 227 3.96 -23.47 14.50
N ASN A 228 2.94 -24.26 14.78
CA ASN A 228 2.01 -24.75 13.76
C ASN A 228 0.65 -24.04 13.82
N SER A 229 0.54 -22.97 14.59
CA SER A 229 -0.62 -22.08 14.58
C SER A 229 -0.21 -20.64 14.90
N ASP A 230 -1.00 -19.67 14.44
CA ASP A 230 -0.89 -18.27 14.78
C ASP A 230 -2.25 -17.58 14.72
N LEU A 231 -2.45 -16.54 15.54
CA LEU A 231 -3.69 -15.80 15.72
C LEU A 231 -3.52 -14.33 15.34
N ALA A 232 -4.31 -13.86 14.41
CA ALA A 232 -4.39 -12.44 14.06
C ALA A 232 -5.79 -11.86 14.32
N ILE A 233 -5.82 -10.56 14.59
CA ILE A 233 -7.03 -9.77 14.73
C ILE A 233 -6.92 -8.54 13.80
N ASP A 234 -7.99 -8.25 13.04
CA ASP A 234 -8.03 -7.04 12.22
C ASP A 234 -8.61 -5.84 12.98
N GLU A 235 -8.60 -4.65 12.38
CA GLU A 235 -9.11 -3.42 13.00
C GLU A 235 -10.62 -3.46 13.31
N ASN A 236 -11.37 -4.37 12.70
CA ASN A 236 -12.78 -4.60 12.94
C ASN A 236 -13.05 -5.70 13.99
N ASN A 237 -11.98 -6.15 14.67
CA ASN A 237 -11.98 -7.25 15.63
C ASN A 237 -12.39 -8.62 15.04
N ASN A 238 -12.21 -8.82 13.74
CA ASN A 238 -12.36 -10.15 13.16
C ASN A 238 -11.12 -10.99 13.49
N LEU A 239 -11.34 -12.19 13.96
CA LEU A 239 -10.28 -13.14 14.32
C LEU A 239 -9.97 -14.07 13.15
N TYR A 240 -8.69 -14.30 12.92
CA TYR A 240 -8.16 -15.23 11.93
C TYR A 240 -7.16 -16.16 12.59
N VAL A 241 -7.24 -17.45 12.31
CA VAL A 241 -6.26 -18.43 12.75
C VAL A 241 -5.68 -19.13 11.54
N ALA A 242 -4.36 -19.02 11.36
CA ALA A 242 -3.61 -19.89 10.48
C ALA A 242 -3.11 -21.10 11.27
N TYR A 243 -3.22 -22.30 10.70
CA TYR A 243 -2.78 -23.51 11.38
C TYR A 243 -2.40 -24.61 10.39
N VAL A 244 -1.61 -25.56 10.88
CA VAL A 244 -1.23 -26.76 10.15
C VAL A 244 -2.18 -27.88 10.50
N SER A 245 -2.69 -28.61 9.50
CA SER A 245 -3.48 -29.81 9.71
C SER A 245 -2.65 -30.93 10.36
N ASN A 246 -3.32 -31.92 10.92
CA ASN A 246 -2.65 -33.10 11.49
C ASN A 246 -1.95 -33.96 10.40
N SER A 247 -1.21 -34.98 10.83
CA SER A 247 -0.49 -35.90 9.94
C SER A 247 -1.40 -36.66 8.97
N ALA A 248 -2.62 -36.99 9.37
CA ALA A 248 -3.60 -37.63 8.49
C ALA A 248 -4.02 -36.73 7.31
N ASN A 249 -3.95 -35.43 7.47
CA ASN A 249 -4.26 -34.42 6.45
C ASN A 249 -3.00 -33.83 5.80
N GLY A 250 -1.83 -34.45 5.97
CA GLY A 250 -0.58 -34.13 5.32
C GLY A 250 0.17 -32.92 5.89
N GLN A 251 -0.17 -32.43 7.08
CA GLN A 251 0.45 -31.30 7.77
C GLN A 251 0.57 -30.05 6.90
N LYS A 252 -0.56 -29.66 6.30
CA LYS A 252 -0.69 -28.57 5.35
C LYS A 252 -1.37 -27.36 5.98
N LEU A 253 -1.19 -26.18 5.37
CA LEU A 253 -1.75 -24.91 5.82
C LEU A 253 -3.27 -24.83 5.64
N ASN A 254 -3.89 -24.24 6.64
CA ASN A 254 -5.29 -23.84 6.66
C ASN A 254 -5.44 -22.47 7.29
N VAL A 255 -6.48 -21.73 6.93
CA VAL A 255 -6.90 -20.50 7.60
C VAL A 255 -8.39 -20.55 7.88
N LYS A 256 -8.77 -20.23 9.09
CA LYS A 256 -10.17 -20.00 9.45
C LYS A 256 -10.36 -18.60 9.99
N LYS A 257 -11.53 -18.02 9.71
CA LYS A 257 -11.99 -16.73 10.22
C LYS A 257 -13.22 -16.96 11.09
N PHE A 258 -13.31 -16.25 12.20
CA PHE A 258 -14.54 -16.20 12.98
C PHE A 258 -15.51 -15.18 12.35
N ASN A 259 -16.70 -15.62 11.98
CA ASN A 259 -17.70 -14.79 11.30
C ASN A 259 -18.72 -14.14 12.25
N GLY A 260 -18.46 -14.19 13.57
CA GLY A 260 -19.37 -13.73 14.62
C GLY A 260 -20.22 -14.85 15.22
N THR A 261 -20.28 -16.03 14.57
CA THR A 261 -21.07 -17.19 15.05
C THR A 261 -20.25 -18.48 15.05
N ALA A 262 -19.47 -18.71 14.01
CA ALA A 262 -18.68 -19.92 13.83
C ALA A 262 -17.35 -19.65 13.15
N TRP A 263 -16.41 -20.60 13.28
CA TRP A 263 -15.17 -20.62 12.54
C TRP A 263 -15.41 -21.14 11.13
N VAL A 264 -15.16 -20.30 10.12
CA VAL A 264 -15.36 -20.64 8.71
C VAL A 264 -14.03 -20.72 7.98
N GLN A 265 -13.90 -21.65 7.03
CA GLN A 265 -12.73 -21.80 6.19
C GLN A 265 -12.55 -20.56 5.31
N VAL A 266 -11.31 -20.08 5.20
CA VAL A 266 -10.92 -18.97 4.31
C VAL A 266 -10.13 -19.54 3.14
N GLY A 267 -10.70 -19.48 1.96
CA GLY A 267 -10.15 -20.11 0.77
C GLY A 267 -10.18 -21.63 0.81
N ASN A 268 -9.42 -22.28 -0.07
CA ASN A 268 -9.30 -23.73 -0.09
C ASN A 268 -8.52 -24.26 1.12
N ALA A 269 -8.94 -25.39 1.66
CA ALA A 269 -8.25 -26.07 2.75
C ALA A 269 -6.95 -26.76 2.27
N ASN A 270 -6.01 -26.98 3.19
CA ASN A 270 -4.75 -27.69 2.94
C ASN A 270 -3.97 -27.15 1.74
N PHE A 271 -3.86 -25.83 1.64
CA PHE A 271 -3.42 -25.15 0.43
C PHE A 271 -1.89 -25.14 0.19
N SER A 272 -1.05 -25.45 1.18
CA SER A 272 0.39 -25.57 0.92
C SER A 272 0.71 -26.78 0.06
N SER A 273 1.76 -26.68 -0.77
CA SER A 273 2.17 -27.76 -1.69
C SER A 273 2.59 -29.04 -0.97
N GLY A 274 3.06 -28.94 0.28
CA GLY A 274 3.49 -30.04 1.12
C GLY A 274 3.41 -29.71 2.60
N ARG A 275 4.06 -30.53 3.43
CA ARG A 275 4.18 -30.35 4.86
C ARG A 275 4.90 -29.03 5.16
N VAL A 276 4.41 -28.30 6.18
CA VAL A 276 4.96 -27.01 6.61
C VAL A 276 5.02 -26.90 8.13
N GLN A 277 5.81 -25.92 8.60
CA GLN A 277 5.95 -25.54 10.01
C GLN A 277 6.31 -24.05 10.12
N HIS A 278 6.41 -23.51 11.33
CA HIS A 278 6.73 -22.10 11.60
C HIS A 278 5.77 -21.13 10.89
N VAL A 279 4.50 -21.25 11.24
CA VAL A 279 3.40 -20.46 10.66
C VAL A 279 3.30 -19.11 11.33
N ALA A 280 3.07 -18.06 10.55
CA ALA A 280 2.60 -16.78 11.05
C ALA A 280 1.58 -16.17 10.09
N ILE A 281 0.67 -15.33 10.60
CA ILE A 281 -0.39 -14.68 9.83
C ILE A 281 -0.45 -13.19 10.10
N ALA A 282 -0.60 -12.40 9.04
CA ALA A 282 -0.93 -10.98 9.12
C ALA A 282 -2.19 -10.67 8.31
N VAL A 283 -2.98 -9.73 8.78
CA VAL A 283 -4.21 -9.31 8.10
C VAL A 283 -4.16 -7.81 7.84
N THR A 284 -4.48 -7.39 6.61
CA THR A 284 -4.53 -5.98 6.25
C THR A 284 -5.77 -5.28 6.81
N VAL A 285 -5.81 -3.95 6.78
CA VAL A 285 -7.00 -3.15 7.16
C VAL A 285 -8.24 -3.49 6.32
N THR A 286 -8.05 -4.01 5.11
CA THR A 286 -9.14 -4.48 4.24
C THR A 286 -9.58 -5.91 4.52
N GLY A 287 -9.01 -6.57 5.55
CA GLY A 287 -9.32 -7.94 5.91
C GLY A 287 -8.69 -8.99 4.99
N THR A 288 -7.65 -8.64 4.21
CA THR A 288 -6.93 -9.61 3.38
C THR A 288 -5.86 -10.32 4.20
N PRO A 289 -5.95 -11.65 4.41
CA PRO A 289 -4.94 -12.39 5.15
C PRO A 289 -3.75 -12.77 4.26
N TYR A 290 -2.56 -12.75 4.88
CA TYR A 290 -1.31 -13.29 4.35
C TYR A 290 -0.75 -14.28 5.36
N VAL A 291 -0.23 -15.40 4.90
CA VAL A 291 0.32 -16.45 5.77
C VAL A 291 1.71 -16.82 5.31
N VAL A 292 2.64 -16.91 6.23
CA VAL A 292 3.97 -17.47 5.97
C VAL A 292 4.08 -18.85 6.61
N ALA A 293 4.79 -19.77 5.95
CA ALA A 293 5.22 -21.02 6.54
C ALA A 293 6.52 -21.51 5.91
N SER A 294 7.31 -22.24 6.67
CA SER A 294 8.51 -22.94 6.19
C SER A 294 8.15 -24.34 5.71
N ARG A 295 8.65 -24.69 4.54
CA ARG A 295 8.46 -26.02 3.97
C ARG A 295 9.24 -27.06 4.78
N TRP A 296 8.64 -28.24 4.98
CA TRP A 296 9.24 -29.36 5.67
C TRP A 296 8.99 -30.64 4.88
N GLU A 297 9.88 -30.98 3.94
CA GLU A 297 9.86 -32.22 3.18
C GLU A 297 11.28 -32.77 3.03
N ASN A 298 11.45 -34.09 3.19
CA ASN A 298 12.68 -34.86 2.93
C ASN A 298 13.92 -34.34 3.65
N ASP A 299 13.82 -33.99 4.93
CA ASP A 299 14.86 -33.38 5.75
C ASP A 299 15.37 -32.02 5.22
N ASP A 300 14.81 -31.51 4.13
CA ASP A 300 15.00 -30.17 3.62
C ASP A 300 14.07 -29.20 4.36
N PHE A 301 14.45 -28.86 5.57
CA PHE A 301 13.98 -27.64 6.19
C PHE A 301 14.38 -26.55 5.25
N SER A 302 13.45 -26.11 4.49
CA SER A 302 13.94 -25.29 3.52
C SER A 302 13.31 -23.92 3.66
N LYS A 303 13.02 -23.37 2.71
CA LYS A 303 12.68 -22.02 2.42
C LYS A 303 11.27 -21.74 2.91
N ASN A 304 11.05 -20.53 3.36
CA ASN A 304 9.72 -20.07 3.66
C ASN A 304 9.02 -19.53 2.40
N THR A 305 7.69 -19.63 2.41
CA THR A 305 6.80 -19.10 1.39
C THR A 305 5.74 -18.25 2.07
N VAL A 306 5.49 -17.05 1.54
CA VAL A 306 4.32 -16.25 1.91
C VAL A 306 3.20 -16.53 0.92
N TYR A 307 2.01 -16.76 1.43
CA TYR A 307 0.81 -17.03 0.66
C TYR A 307 -0.17 -15.86 0.80
N LYS A 308 -0.86 -15.55 -0.29
CA LYS A 308 -1.94 -14.57 -0.38
C LYS A 308 -3.20 -15.23 -0.87
N LEU A 309 -4.34 -14.86 -0.28
CA LEU A 309 -5.67 -15.25 -0.76
C LEU A 309 -6.07 -14.40 -1.97
N ASP A 310 -6.48 -15.04 -3.04
CA ASP A 310 -7.24 -14.41 -4.10
C ASP A 310 -8.73 -14.39 -3.69
N ALA A 311 -9.26 -13.21 -3.48
CA ALA A 311 -10.64 -13.04 -2.99
C ALA A 311 -11.70 -13.46 -4.03
N ALA A 312 -11.39 -13.37 -5.33
CA ALA A 312 -12.33 -13.73 -6.39
C ALA A 312 -12.45 -15.25 -6.59
N THR A 313 -11.31 -15.95 -6.56
CA THR A 313 -11.25 -17.40 -6.77
C THR A 313 -11.27 -18.21 -5.48
N GLN A 314 -11.12 -17.56 -4.32
CA GLN A 314 -10.99 -18.18 -3.01
C GLN A 314 -9.85 -19.22 -2.96
N THR A 315 -8.74 -18.95 -3.66
CA THR A 315 -7.55 -19.81 -3.69
C THR A 315 -6.32 -19.08 -3.14
N TRP A 316 -5.44 -19.85 -2.52
CA TRP A 316 -4.18 -19.35 -1.99
C TRP A 316 -3.06 -19.58 -3.01
N SER A 317 -2.22 -18.58 -3.19
CA SER A 317 -1.04 -18.65 -4.07
C SER A 317 0.19 -18.02 -3.40
N ALA A 318 1.38 -18.42 -3.83
CA ALA A 318 2.62 -17.81 -3.37
C ALA A 318 2.68 -16.32 -3.76
N PHE A 319 3.11 -15.48 -2.82
CA PHE A 319 3.16 -14.03 -2.98
C PHE A 319 4.58 -13.50 -2.91
N GLY A 320 4.99 -12.77 -3.94
CA GLY A 320 6.33 -12.19 -4.05
C GLY A 320 7.44 -13.21 -4.37
N GLY A 321 7.07 -14.37 -4.89
CA GLY A 321 7.96 -15.47 -5.27
C GLY A 321 7.57 -16.80 -4.63
N SER A 322 8.05 -17.90 -5.20
CA SER A 322 7.80 -19.25 -4.69
C SER A 322 8.46 -19.48 -3.32
N PHE A 323 9.62 -18.83 -3.11
CA PHE A 323 10.36 -18.83 -1.85
C PHE A 323 10.92 -17.44 -1.58
N ILE A 324 10.93 -17.05 -0.29
CA ILE A 324 11.42 -15.75 0.15
C ILE A 324 12.84 -15.85 0.71
N SER A 325 13.14 -16.91 1.44
CA SER A 325 14.47 -17.19 1.96
C SER A 325 15.34 -17.94 0.93
N ASP A 326 16.66 -17.74 1.04
CA ASP A 326 17.63 -18.41 0.16
C ASP A 326 17.96 -19.85 0.63
N GLY A 327 17.79 -20.10 1.93
CA GLY A 327 18.03 -21.38 2.60
C GLY A 327 16.99 -21.66 3.67
N GLN A 328 17.34 -22.53 4.61
CA GLN A 328 16.51 -22.91 5.74
C GLN A 328 16.05 -21.68 6.53
N ALA A 329 14.74 -21.50 6.65
CA ALA A 329 14.13 -20.42 7.40
C ALA A 329 13.21 -20.99 8.48
N VAL A 330 13.38 -20.53 9.70
CA VAL A 330 12.60 -20.96 10.89
C VAL A 330 12.22 -19.73 11.72
N TYR A 331 11.32 -19.91 12.67
CA TYR A 331 10.83 -18.82 13.54
C TYR A 331 10.34 -17.63 12.71
N ASN A 332 9.48 -17.91 11.73
CA ASN A 332 8.85 -16.86 10.95
C ASN A 332 7.91 -16.04 11.81
N ASP A 333 7.89 -14.74 11.57
CA ASP A 333 6.85 -13.84 12.04
C ASP A 333 6.48 -12.86 10.94
N LEU A 334 5.22 -12.47 10.87
CA LEU A 334 4.64 -11.70 9.78
C LEU A 334 3.78 -10.57 10.32
N ALA A 335 4.03 -9.34 9.87
CA ALA A 335 3.26 -8.19 10.30
C ALA A 335 2.87 -7.30 9.12
N TYR A 336 1.75 -6.60 9.24
CA TYR A 336 1.29 -5.63 8.26
C TYR A 336 1.58 -4.20 8.73
N ASP A 337 2.40 -3.49 7.97
CA ASP A 337 2.65 -2.05 8.15
C ASP A 337 1.55 -1.25 7.44
N LYS A 338 0.53 -0.86 8.21
CA LYS A 338 -0.60 -0.09 7.69
C LYS A 338 -0.22 1.35 7.30
N THR A 339 0.84 1.89 7.89
CA THR A 339 1.29 3.26 7.64
C THR A 339 1.91 3.39 6.26
N ASN A 340 2.72 2.40 5.85
CA ASN A 340 3.45 2.42 4.59
C ASN A 340 2.95 1.39 3.57
N ASN A 341 1.92 0.61 3.92
CA ASN A 341 1.33 -0.47 3.13
C ASN A 341 2.36 -1.53 2.70
N TYR A 342 3.15 -2.00 3.69
CA TYR A 342 4.08 -3.11 3.50
C TYR A 342 3.64 -4.35 4.27
N LEU A 343 3.91 -5.50 3.71
CA LEU A 343 3.98 -6.75 4.47
C LEU A 343 5.44 -6.94 4.88
N VAL A 344 5.68 -7.19 6.17
CA VAL A 344 7.01 -7.33 6.77
C VAL A 344 7.15 -8.73 7.32
N LEU A 345 8.23 -9.40 6.95
CA LEU A 345 8.53 -10.77 7.31
C LEU A 345 9.86 -10.83 8.08
N ALA A 346 9.84 -11.40 9.27
CA ALA A 346 11.03 -11.78 10.02
C ALA A 346 11.22 -13.30 10.02
N TYR A 347 12.47 -13.77 9.98
CA TYR A 347 12.81 -15.20 10.07
C TYR A 347 14.27 -15.39 10.46
N SER A 348 14.59 -16.56 10.99
CA SER A 348 15.98 -16.96 11.28
C SER A 348 16.54 -17.80 10.12
N GLN A 349 17.67 -17.34 9.56
CA GLN A 349 18.50 -18.06 8.60
C GLN A 349 19.96 -17.67 8.83
N SER A 350 20.70 -18.45 9.64
CA SER A 350 22.04 -18.08 10.10
C SER A 350 22.09 -16.70 10.77
N GLY A 351 21.04 -16.35 11.50
CA GLY A 351 20.77 -15.05 12.09
C GLY A 351 19.39 -14.51 11.72
N THR A 352 18.96 -13.46 12.39
CA THR A 352 17.68 -12.79 12.13
C THR A 352 17.74 -11.99 10.83
N ARG A 353 16.77 -12.22 9.98
CA ARG A 353 16.55 -11.50 8.71
C ARG A 353 15.18 -10.84 8.74
N VAL A 354 15.10 -9.62 8.21
CA VAL A 354 13.84 -8.91 8.05
C VAL A 354 13.74 -8.42 6.62
N LYS A 355 12.66 -8.79 5.97
CA LYS A 355 12.32 -8.37 4.60
C LYS A 355 10.95 -7.70 4.60
N ARG A 356 10.71 -6.86 3.60
CA ARG A 356 9.38 -6.30 3.35
C ARG A 356 9.04 -6.37 1.87
N ILE A 357 7.76 -6.34 1.57
CA ILE A 357 7.22 -6.22 0.22
C ILE A 357 6.09 -5.19 0.23
N SER A 358 6.12 -4.26 -0.72
CA SER A 358 5.00 -3.30 -0.85
C SER A 358 3.73 -4.04 -1.27
N LEU A 359 2.61 -3.76 -0.62
CA LEU A 359 1.29 -4.22 -1.05
C LEU A 359 0.64 -3.27 -2.06
N THR A 360 1.24 -2.10 -2.27
CA THR A 360 0.88 -1.21 -3.36
C THR A 360 1.41 -1.82 -4.66
N PRO A 361 0.57 -2.02 -5.69
CA PRO A 361 1.03 -2.53 -6.98
C PRO A 361 2.20 -1.72 -7.52
N ALA A 362 3.22 -2.39 -8.07
CA ALA A 362 4.34 -1.71 -8.71
C ALA A 362 3.80 -0.85 -9.87
N CYS A 363 4.03 0.47 -9.78
CA CYS A 363 3.59 1.39 -10.80
C CYS A 363 4.74 1.70 -11.77
N ASN A 364 4.57 1.36 -13.03
CA ASN A 364 5.55 1.57 -14.09
C ASN A 364 5.24 2.82 -14.94
N ASN A 365 4.38 3.72 -14.48
CA ASN A 365 3.88 4.86 -15.26
C ASN A 365 3.25 4.43 -16.59
N THR A 366 2.51 3.33 -16.57
CA THR A 366 1.86 2.76 -17.75
C THR A 366 0.47 3.34 -17.89
N ASP A 367 0.17 3.91 -19.03
CA ASP A 367 -1.18 4.34 -19.36
C ASP A 367 -2.12 3.13 -19.48
N PRO A 368 -3.40 3.28 -19.12
CA PRO A 368 -4.39 2.22 -19.30
C PRO A 368 -4.54 1.84 -20.78
N GLY A 369 -4.94 0.62 -21.03
CA GLY A 369 -5.29 0.14 -22.37
C GLY A 369 -6.37 0.98 -23.03
N ASN A 370 -6.89 0.53 -24.16
CA ASN A 370 -7.83 1.31 -24.98
C ASN A 370 -9.30 1.06 -24.66
N ASN A 371 -9.62 0.07 -23.84
CA ASN A 371 -11.01 -0.25 -23.48
C ASN A 371 -11.45 0.50 -22.24
N THR A 372 -12.72 0.87 -22.16
CA THR A 372 -13.32 1.43 -20.94
C THR A 372 -13.11 0.48 -19.76
N GLY A 373 -12.61 1.02 -18.65
CA GLY A 373 -12.30 0.26 -17.45
C GLY A 373 -10.87 -0.31 -17.40
N ASP A 374 -10.12 -0.28 -18.52
CA ASP A 374 -8.71 -0.67 -18.49
C ASP A 374 -7.94 0.19 -17.46
N LEU A 375 -7.09 -0.45 -16.68
CA LEU A 375 -6.33 0.20 -15.62
C LEU A 375 -4.87 0.40 -16.03
N GLY A 376 -4.30 1.48 -15.55
CA GLY A 376 -2.88 1.80 -15.58
C GLY A 376 -2.47 2.40 -14.25
N CYS A 377 -1.31 3.03 -14.22
CA CYS A 377 -0.87 3.73 -13.01
C CYS A 377 0.08 4.88 -13.34
N VAL A 378 0.17 5.82 -12.42
CA VAL A 378 1.14 6.92 -12.46
C VAL A 378 1.81 7.09 -11.10
N ARG A 379 3.12 7.34 -11.13
CA ARG A 379 3.95 7.59 -9.95
C ARG A 379 4.48 9.00 -9.99
N PHE A 380 4.28 9.74 -8.91
CA PHE A 380 4.68 11.16 -8.84
C PHE A 380 4.96 11.58 -7.39
N ASN A 381 5.56 12.75 -7.23
CA ASN A 381 5.75 13.36 -5.92
C ASN A 381 4.53 14.18 -5.54
N TYR A 382 3.92 13.85 -4.41
CA TYR A 382 2.87 14.63 -3.80
C TYR A 382 3.33 15.05 -2.40
N ARG A 383 3.46 16.35 -2.16
CA ARG A 383 3.94 16.92 -0.88
C ARG A 383 5.27 16.32 -0.38
N GLY A 384 6.22 16.15 -1.29
CA GLY A 384 7.52 15.57 -0.95
C GLY A 384 7.55 14.05 -0.74
N GLN A 385 6.38 13.38 -0.85
CA GLN A 385 6.27 11.94 -0.78
C GLN A 385 6.00 11.36 -2.16
N GLN A 386 6.68 10.26 -2.49
CA GLN A 386 6.42 9.54 -3.73
C GLN A 386 5.16 8.68 -3.56
N VAL A 387 4.13 8.96 -4.37
CA VAL A 387 2.86 8.24 -4.39
C VAL A 387 2.65 7.53 -5.72
N SER A 388 1.84 6.47 -5.71
CA SER A 388 1.41 5.74 -6.90
C SER A 388 -0.11 5.73 -6.95
N TYR A 389 -0.70 6.26 -8.03
CA TYR A 389 -2.14 6.31 -8.21
C TYR A 389 -2.56 5.44 -9.39
N THR A 390 -3.69 4.77 -9.25
CA THR A 390 -4.33 4.06 -10.35
C THR A 390 -4.87 5.07 -11.36
N THR A 391 -4.64 4.80 -12.62
CA THR A 391 -5.26 5.50 -13.75
C THR A 391 -6.27 4.59 -14.44
N VAL A 392 -7.27 5.15 -15.10
CA VAL A 392 -8.31 4.39 -15.77
C VAL A 392 -8.68 5.02 -17.12
N ARG A 393 -8.95 4.18 -18.12
CA ARG A 393 -9.60 4.59 -19.35
C ARG A 393 -11.10 4.71 -19.07
N ALA A 394 -11.62 5.92 -19.01
CA ALA A 394 -13.04 6.13 -18.77
C ALA A 394 -13.88 5.95 -20.05
N ALA A 395 -15.20 5.91 -19.90
CA ALA A 395 -16.13 5.72 -21.03
C ALA A 395 -16.14 6.89 -22.03
N ASP A 396 -15.58 8.06 -21.66
CA ASP A 396 -15.31 9.18 -22.58
C ASP A 396 -14.06 8.96 -23.46
N GLY A 397 -13.38 7.82 -23.31
CA GLY A 397 -12.14 7.45 -24.00
C GLY A 397 -10.89 8.12 -23.48
N LYS A 398 -10.98 8.95 -22.44
CA LYS A 398 -9.84 9.67 -21.83
C LYS A 398 -9.25 8.90 -20.67
N VAL A 399 -8.00 9.27 -20.29
CA VAL A 399 -7.35 8.73 -19.10
C VAL A 399 -7.54 9.67 -17.93
N TRP A 400 -8.00 9.12 -16.82
CA TRP A 400 -8.27 9.81 -15.58
C TRP A 400 -7.50 9.16 -14.43
N LEU A 401 -7.18 9.93 -13.39
CA LEU A 401 -6.86 9.32 -12.11
C LEU A 401 -8.11 8.61 -11.58
N GLN A 402 -7.96 7.43 -11.02
CA GLN A 402 -9.05 6.74 -10.30
C GLN A 402 -9.12 7.16 -8.82
N GLN A 403 -8.24 8.06 -8.40
CA GLN A 403 -8.11 8.56 -7.03
C GLN A 403 -8.18 10.09 -7.00
N ASN A 404 -8.76 10.65 -5.92
CA ASN A 404 -8.63 12.09 -5.65
C ASN A 404 -7.21 12.40 -5.17
N LEU A 405 -6.66 13.57 -5.50
CA LEU A 405 -5.37 13.98 -4.96
C LEU A 405 -5.40 13.99 -3.42
N GLY A 406 -4.36 13.46 -2.80
CA GLY A 406 -4.26 13.30 -1.35
C GLY A 406 -4.96 12.07 -0.77
N SER A 407 -5.63 11.23 -1.58
CA SER A 407 -6.20 9.98 -1.11
C SER A 407 -5.13 8.89 -0.99
N THR A 408 -5.36 7.92 -0.11
CA THR A 408 -4.45 6.78 0.10
C THR A 408 -4.80 5.57 -0.73
N GLN A 409 -6.00 5.53 -1.32
CA GLN A 409 -6.47 4.41 -2.14
C GLN A 409 -7.57 4.82 -3.14
N THR A 410 -7.83 3.96 -4.12
CA THR A 410 -9.06 4.01 -4.92
C THR A 410 -10.25 3.68 -4.03
N ALA A 411 -11.36 4.38 -4.21
CA ALA A 411 -12.55 4.19 -3.38
C ALA A 411 -13.08 2.74 -3.45
N THR A 412 -13.40 2.17 -2.30
CA THR A 412 -14.05 0.86 -2.11
C THR A 412 -15.56 0.97 -1.85
N SER A 413 -16.04 2.19 -1.55
CA SER A 413 -17.44 2.57 -1.46
C SER A 413 -17.57 4.07 -1.72
N PHE A 414 -18.79 4.59 -1.87
CA PHE A 414 -19.01 6.03 -2.07
C PHE A 414 -18.60 6.85 -0.83
N ASP A 415 -18.73 6.29 0.35
CA ASP A 415 -18.41 6.87 1.66
C ASP A 415 -17.05 6.42 2.23
N ASP A 416 -16.16 5.90 1.38
CA ASP A 416 -14.81 5.46 1.78
C ASP A 416 -13.94 6.65 2.18
N THR A 417 -13.69 6.78 3.49
CA THR A 417 -12.94 7.90 4.08
C THR A 417 -11.49 7.98 3.60
N ASN A 418 -10.86 6.85 3.25
CA ASN A 418 -9.49 6.78 2.75
C ASN A 418 -9.36 7.28 1.30
N ALA A 419 -10.47 7.33 0.58
CA ALA A 419 -10.53 7.77 -0.81
C ALA A 419 -10.95 9.23 -0.98
N TYR A 420 -11.38 9.93 0.07
CA TYR A 420 -11.84 11.30 -0.02
C TYR A 420 -10.77 12.28 -0.54
N GLY A 421 -9.51 12.06 -0.18
CA GLY A 421 -8.41 12.95 -0.53
C GLY A 421 -8.47 14.32 0.13
N ASP A 422 -7.67 15.23 -0.37
CA ASP A 422 -7.54 16.60 0.10
C ASP A 422 -8.60 17.52 -0.53
N LEU A 423 -8.83 18.69 0.08
CA LEU A 423 -9.83 19.67 -0.37
C LEU A 423 -9.16 21.00 -0.72
N PHE A 424 -9.03 21.27 -2.00
CA PHE A 424 -8.31 22.42 -2.54
C PHE A 424 -9.21 23.65 -2.69
N GLN A 425 -8.72 24.82 -2.30
CA GLN A 425 -9.29 26.08 -2.72
C GLN A 425 -8.91 26.34 -4.18
N TRP A 426 -9.85 26.79 -4.99
CA TRP A 426 -9.67 26.95 -6.43
C TRP A 426 -8.48 27.85 -6.78
N GLY A 427 -7.55 27.38 -7.58
CA GLY A 427 -6.35 28.11 -7.98
C GLY A 427 -5.15 27.98 -7.07
N ARG A 428 -5.20 27.19 -5.99
CA ARG A 428 -4.07 26.96 -5.07
C ARG A 428 -3.37 25.63 -5.33
N TRP A 429 -2.05 25.65 -5.20
CA TRP A 429 -1.18 24.47 -5.25
C TRP A 429 -1.31 23.64 -3.96
N ASP A 430 -0.58 22.51 -3.87
CA ASP A 430 -0.46 21.66 -2.69
C ASP A 430 0.45 22.27 -1.60
N ASP A 431 0.17 23.49 -1.21
CA ASP A 431 0.94 24.29 -0.25
C ASP A 431 0.69 23.91 1.23
N GLY A 432 -0.21 22.96 1.48
CA GLY A 432 -0.60 22.48 2.81
C GLY A 432 -2.01 22.90 3.23
N HIS A 433 -2.62 23.90 2.60
CA HIS A 433 -3.98 24.35 2.94
C HIS A 433 -5.05 23.28 2.68
N GLN A 434 -4.84 22.47 1.67
CA GLN A 434 -5.78 21.44 1.21
C GLN A 434 -5.97 20.30 2.20
N LEU A 435 -5.05 20.15 3.15
CA LEU A 435 -5.13 19.08 4.15
C LEU A 435 -6.39 19.21 4.99
N ARG A 436 -7.01 18.07 5.27
CA ARG A 436 -8.21 18.05 6.13
C ARG A 436 -7.95 18.53 7.55
N ASN A 437 -6.71 18.47 8.03
CA ASN A 437 -6.29 18.95 9.34
C ASN A 437 -5.56 20.32 9.30
N SER A 438 -5.52 21.01 8.15
CA SER A 438 -4.89 22.33 8.07
C SER A 438 -5.62 23.36 8.91
N ALA A 439 -4.85 24.26 9.52
CA ALA A 439 -5.39 25.40 10.24
C ALA A 439 -6.18 26.32 9.31
N THR A 440 -7.03 27.18 9.86
CA THR A 440 -7.72 28.24 9.11
C THR A 440 -7.04 29.59 9.32
N THR A 441 -7.13 30.47 8.32
CA THR A 441 -6.66 31.86 8.42
C THR A 441 -7.67 32.80 7.77
N ALA A 442 -7.69 34.07 8.19
CA ALA A 442 -8.52 35.08 7.57
C ALA A 442 -8.05 35.35 6.11
N ALA A 443 -8.98 35.80 5.28
CA ALA A 443 -8.68 36.21 3.92
C ALA A 443 -7.66 37.38 3.92
N PRO A 444 -6.65 37.35 3.05
CA PRO A 444 -5.71 38.44 2.92
C PRO A 444 -6.42 39.71 2.43
N SER A 445 -5.90 40.88 2.79
CA SER A 445 -6.47 42.18 2.37
C SER A 445 -6.41 42.40 0.86
N ALA A 446 -5.41 41.82 0.18
CA ALA A 446 -5.35 41.70 -1.27
C ALA A 446 -5.80 40.29 -1.67
N ASN A 447 -6.96 40.16 -2.29
CA ASN A 447 -7.45 38.90 -2.83
C ASN A 447 -6.63 38.46 -4.04
N SER A 448 -5.42 38.01 -3.80
CA SER A 448 -4.49 37.58 -4.86
C SER A 448 -3.67 36.38 -4.37
N PRO A 449 -3.26 35.48 -5.27
CA PRO A 449 -2.34 34.39 -4.93
C PRO A 449 -1.08 34.84 -4.24
N ASP A 450 -0.56 36.03 -4.62
CA ASP A 450 0.64 36.62 -4.03
C ASP A 450 0.48 36.98 -2.57
N GLY A 451 -0.75 37.32 -2.14
CA GLY A 451 -1.08 37.62 -0.74
C GLY A 451 -1.06 36.41 0.19
N LEU A 452 -0.95 35.21 -0.37
CA LEU A 452 -0.86 33.94 0.37
C LEU A 452 0.56 33.41 0.50
N ALA A 453 1.57 34.12 0.02
CA ALA A 453 2.96 33.71 0.09
C ALA A 453 3.33 33.32 1.55
N GLY A 454 3.75 32.07 1.72
CA GLY A 454 4.18 31.49 3.02
C GLY A 454 3.06 31.02 3.94
N THR A 455 1.78 31.06 3.56
CA THR A 455 0.73 30.43 4.36
C THR A 455 0.36 29.04 3.85
N ASN A 456 0.31 28.06 4.75
CA ASN A 456 -0.20 26.73 4.51
C ASN A 456 -1.60 26.50 5.13
N ALA A 457 -2.27 27.58 5.51
CA ALA A 457 -3.58 27.53 6.14
C ALA A 457 -4.72 27.67 5.11
N PHE A 458 -5.87 27.11 5.44
CA PHE A 458 -7.11 27.23 4.67
C PHE A 458 -7.71 28.64 4.90
N VAL A 459 -7.94 29.40 3.85
CA VAL A 459 -8.46 30.79 3.92
C VAL A 459 -9.96 30.76 4.14
N ILE A 460 -10.45 31.48 5.18
CA ILE A 460 -11.86 31.62 5.51
C ILE A 460 -12.26 33.09 5.60
N GLY A 461 -13.58 33.35 5.67
CA GLY A 461 -14.11 34.70 5.85
C GLY A 461 -14.16 35.54 4.58
N SER A 462 -13.85 34.99 3.41
CA SER A 462 -14.08 35.66 2.15
C SER A 462 -15.59 35.73 1.88
N SER A 463 -16.10 36.95 1.77
CA SER A 463 -17.47 37.15 1.34
C SER A 463 -17.61 36.60 -0.07
N SER A 464 -18.35 35.61 -0.23
CA SER A 464 -19.02 35.19 -1.45
C SER A 464 -18.22 34.49 -2.55
N SER A 465 -17.17 35.00 -3.18
CA SER A 465 -16.84 34.36 -4.45
C SER A 465 -15.35 34.04 -4.65
N SER A 466 -14.49 34.85 -4.15
CA SER A 466 -13.08 34.67 -4.43
C SER A 466 -12.22 34.96 -3.21
N TRP A 467 -11.36 34.02 -2.85
CA TRP A 467 -10.32 34.25 -1.85
C TRP A 467 -9.12 35.00 -2.47
N TRP A 468 -9.06 35.12 -3.77
CA TRP A 468 -7.89 35.55 -4.53
C TRP A 468 -8.11 36.82 -5.34
N ALA A 469 -9.14 36.95 -6.15
CA ALA A 469 -9.33 38.17 -6.94
C ALA A 469 -10.79 38.60 -6.93
N THR A 470 -10.99 39.91 -6.78
CA THR A 470 -12.28 40.52 -7.01
C THR A 470 -12.50 40.60 -8.50
N ASN A 471 -13.57 39.99 -9.04
CA ASN A 471 -13.94 40.01 -10.46
C ASN A 471 -13.01 39.24 -11.42
N ALA A 472 -12.32 38.24 -11.00
CA ALA A 472 -11.52 37.37 -11.86
C ALA A 472 -12.40 36.43 -12.69
N THR A 473 -13.10 36.96 -13.70
CA THR A 473 -14.05 36.21 -14.55
C THR A 473 -13.39 35.50 -15.72
N SER A 474 -12.16 35.91 -16.08
CA SER A 474 -11.41 35.42 -17.24
C SER A 474 -10.21 34.57 -16.89
N ASP A 475 -9.93 34.37 -15.63
CA ASP A 475 -8.78 33.59 -15.17
C ASP A 475 -9.04 32.07 -15.22
N GLY A 476 -8.00 31.31 -15.09
CA GLY A 476 -8.02 29.86 -15.14
C GLY A 476 -7.17 29.22 -14.04
N TRP A 477 -7.45 28.00 -13.71
CA TRP A 477 -6.63 27.17 -12.81
C TRP A 477 -5.70 26.29 -13.66
N ASN A 478 -4.63 26.86 -14.18
CA ASN A 478 -3.81 26.21 -15.21
C ASN A 478 -2.30 26.51 -15.15
N ALA A 479 -1.80 27.18 -14.11
CA ALA A 479 -0.36 27.39 -13.94
C ALA A 479 0.36 26.05 -13.70
N ASP A 480 1.55 25.89 -14.26
CA ASP A 480 2.33 24.65 -14.21
C ASP A 480 3.00 24.43 -12.85
N SER A 481 3.17 25.50 -12.07
CA SER A 481 3.78 25.47 -10.74
C SER A 481 3.28 26.64 -9.90
N SER A 482 3.54 26.59 -8.59
CA SER A 482 3.22 27.70 -7.70
C SER A 482 3.94 29.01 -8.07
N SER A 483 5.14 28.93 -8.62
CA SER A 483 5.91 30.10 -9.07
C SER A 483 5.36 30.74 -10.36
N SER A 484 4.49 30.04 -11.10
CA SER A 484 3.85 30.54 -12.33
C SER A 484 2.47 31.14 -12.07
N VAL A 485 2.03 31.25 -10.82
CA VAL A 485 0.74 31.81 -10.43
C VAL A 485 0.74 33.33 -10.63
N THR A 486 -0.35 33.84 -11.17
CA THR A 486 -0.61 35.25 -11.33
C THR A 486 -2.01 35.61 -10.85
N SER A 487 -2.39 36.90 -10.82
CA SER A 487 -3.76 37.29 -10.44
C SER A 487 -4.87 36.73 -11.36
N VAL A 488 -4.49 36.23 -12.55
CA VAL A 488 -5.43 35.68 -13.55
C VAL A 488 -5.14 34.21 -13.89
N LYS A 489 -4.13 33.60 -13.27
CA LYS A 489 -3.69 32.23 -13.58
C LYS A 489 -3.34 31.49 -12.30
N GLY A 490 -4.25 30.71 -11.76
CA GLY A 490 -4.02 29.87 -10.58
C GLY A 490 -3.19 28.61 -10.87
N ALA A 491 -2.55 28.07 -9.86
CA ALA A 491 -1.79 26.84 -9.94
C ALA A 491 -2.68 25.61 -10.08
N ASP A 492 -2.40 24.76 -11.05
CA ASP A 492 -3.09 23.48 -11.25
C ASP A 492 -2.36 22.35 -10.53
N PRO A 493 -2.88 21.81 -9.40
CA PRO A 493 -2.20 20.75 -8.64
C PRO A 493 -2.06 19.44 -9.41
N CYS A 494 -2.83 19.21 -10.46
CA CYS A 494 -2.70 18.04 -11.33
C CYS A 494 -1.39 18.05 -12.13
N LYS A 495 -0.73 19.20 -12.28
CA LYS A 495 0.58 19.30 -12.94
C LYS A 495 1.69 18.57 -12.17
N ALA A 496 1.52 18.38 -10.86
CA ALA A 496 2.42 17.55 -10.04
C ALA A 496 2.43 16.07 -10.45
N VAL A 497 1.36 15.58 -11.07
CA VAL A 497 1.25 14.19 -11.55
C VAL A 497 2.21 13.91 -12.71
N GLY A 498 2.49 14.92 -13.54
CA GLY A 498 3.42 14.83 -14.66
C GLY A 498 2.91 15.46 -15.94
N GLN A 499 3.69 15.30 -16.99
CA GLN A 499 3.39 15.90 -18.29
C GLN A 499 2.03 15.40 -18.84
N GLY A 500 1.23 16.34 -19.36
CA GLY A 500 -0.10 16.08 -19.90
C GLY A 500 -1.22 15.99 -18.86
N TRP A 501 -0.91 15.92 -17.57
CA TRP A 501 -1.92 15.92 -16.52
C TRP A 501 -2.38 17.33 -16.18
N ARG A 502 -3.69 17.49 -16.00
CA ARG A 502 -4.33 18.76 -15.64
C ARG A 502 -5.69 18.55 -14.97
N LEU A 503 -6.22 19.63 -14.45
CA LEU A 503 -7.61 19.67 -14.01
C LEU A 503 -8.55 19.53 -15.22
N PRO A 504 -9.67 18.79 -15.12
CA PRO A 504 -10.66 18.70 -16.20
C PRO A 504 -11.42 20.02 -16.35
N THR A 505 -11.90 20.28 -17.56
CA THR A 505 -12.87 21.34 -17.84
C THR A 505 -14.29 20.90 -17.44
N SER A 506 -15.21 21.85 -17.29
CA SER A 506 -16.62 21.52 -17.05
C SER A 506 -17.26 20.77 -18.23
N ALA A 507 -16.83 21.03 -19.45
CA ALA A 507 -17.26 20.28 -20.62
C ALA A 507 -16.83 18.80 -20.59
N GLU A 508 -15.63 18.52 -20.07
CA GLU A 508 -15.15 17.15 -19.88
C GLU A 508 -15.94 16.43 -18.80
N TRP A 509 -16.27 17.09 -17.69
CA TRP A 509 -17.19 16.53 -16.70
C TRP A 509 -18.56 16.22 -17.28
N VAL A 510 -19.14 17.12 -18.12
CA VAL A 510 -20.42 16.87 -18.82
C VAL A 510 -20.33 15.61 -19.69
N THR A 511 -19.27 15.50 -20.50
CA THR A 511 -19.05 14.35 -21.38
C THR A 511 -18.91 13.06 -20.58
N LEU A 512 -18.09 13.05 -19.53
CA LEU A 512 -17.85 11.88 -18.69
C LEU A 512 -19.13 11.44 -17.97
N VAL A 513 -19.84 12.36 -17.32
CA VAL A 513 -21.08 12.08 -16.59
C VAL A 513 -22.12 11.42 -17.50
N GLY A 514 -22.24 11.90 -18.75
CA GLY A 514 -23.12 11.31 -19.74
C GLY A 514 -22.66 9.92 -20.20
N ALA A 515 -21.36 9.76 -20.48
CA ALA A 515 -20.80 8.50 -20.98
C ALA A 515 -20.81 7.38 -19.92
N GLU A 516 -20.59 7.71 -18.65
CA GLU A 516 -20.60 6.76 -17.51
C GLU A 516 -22.01 6.58 -16.89
N GLY A 517 -23.01 7.36 -17.33
CA GLY A 517 -24.35 7.30 -16.77
C GLY A 517 -24.46 7.72 -15.31
N ILE A 518 -23.62 8.68 -14.87
CA ILE A 518 -23.58 9.14 -13.48
C ILE A 518 -24.78 10.03 -13.18
N ASN A 519 -25.68 9.59 -12.32
CA ASN A 519 -26.91 10.29 -11.97
C ASN A 519 -27.24 10.30 -10.46
N ASN A 520 -26.44 9.61 -9.64
CA ASN A 520 -26.57 9.54 -8.18
C ASN A 520 -25.26 9.02 -7.55
N PRO A 521 -25.13 8.98 -6.21
CA PRO A 521 -23.94 8.46 -5.52
C PRO A 521 -23.55 7.03 -5.88
N ALA A 522 -24.53 6.15 -6.05
CA ALA A 522 -24.25 4.75 -6.38
C ALA A 522 -23.63 4.61 -7.77
N THR A 523 -24.16 5.32 -8.78
CA THR A 523 -23.60 5.32 -10.12
C THR A 523 -22.28 6.09 -10.21
N ALA A 524 -22.06 7.10 -9.38
CA ALA A 524 -20.77 7.79 -9.28
C ALA A 524 -19.65 6.85 -8.78
N TYR A 525 -19.94 6.06 -7.76
CA TYR A 525 -19.02 5.02 -7.30
C TYR A 525 -18.90 3.84 -8.28
N ALA A 526 -20.01 3.44 -8.91
CA ALA A 526 -19.98 2.35 -9.90
C ALA A 526 -19.21 2.71 -11.18
N SER A 527 -19.06 4.02 -11.49
CA SER A 527 -18.31 4.51 -12.65
C SER A 527 -16.85 4.02 -12.66
N SER A 528 -16.21 4.05 -13.82
CA SER A 528 -14.79 3.72 -13.95
C SER A 528 -13.90 4.60 -13.05
N LEU A 529 -14.32 5.81 -12.72
CA LEU A 529 -13.58 6.73 -11.87
C LEU A 529 -13.70 6.44 -10.36
N LYS A 530 -14.66 5.63 -9.91
CA LYS A 530 -14.86 5.34 -8.47
C LYS A 530 -14.95 6.62 -7.62
N LEU A 531 -15.85 7.57 -7.99
CA LEU A 531 -15.94 8.88 -7.33
C LEU A 531 -16.52 8.77 -5.91
N PRO A 532 -15.78 9.21 -4.86
CA PRO A 532 -16.25 9.15 -3.48
C PRO A 532 -16.91 10.46 -3.01
N ALA A 533 -17.62 10.39 -1.88
CA ALA A 533 -18.30 11.52 -1.24
C ALA A 533 -17.40 12.32 -0.28
N GLY A 534 -16.37 12.97 -0.79
CA GLY A 534 -15.42 13.74 0.03
C GLY A 534 -16.01 14.95 0.77
N GLY A 535 -17.24 15.38 0.43
CA GLY A 535 -17.83 16.62 0.91
C GLY A 535 -17.07 17.85 0.40
N TYR A 536 -17.23 18.97 1.10
CA TYR A 536 -16.47 20.20 0.89
C TYR A 536 -16.08 20.86 2.20
N ARG A 537 -15.09 21.76 2.15
CA ARG A 537 -14.71 22.60 3.29
C ARG A 537 -15.23 24.03 3.06
N SER A 538 -15.96 24.57 4.04
CA SER A 538 -16.63 25.87 3.93
C SER A 538 -15.61 27.02 3.87
N ASN A 539 -15.76 27.91 2.89
CA ASN A 539 -14.98 29.14 2.78
C ASN A 539 -15.34 30.21 3.82
N THR A 540 -16.42 30.07 4.55
CA THR A 540 -16.83 31.01 5.58
C THR A 540 -16.44 30.58 6.97
N THR A 541 -16.53 29.30 7.28
CA THR A 541 -16.30 28.75 8.62
C THR A 541 -15.10 27.81 8.73
N GLY A 542 -14.60 27.27 7.60
CA GLY A 542 -13.59 26.22 7.58
C GLY A 542 -14.11 24.84 7.99
N ALA A 543 -15.41 24.72 8.28
CA ALA A 543 -16.04 23.45 8.65
C ALA A 543 -16.24 22.53 7.44
N PHE A 544 -16.19 21.22 7.69
CA PHE A 544 -16.50 20.20 6.68
C PHE A 544 -18.01 19.99 6.58
N THR A 545 -18.50 19.84 5.36
CA THR A 545 -19.94 19.74 5.08
C THR A 545 -20.19 18.60 4.10
N PHE A 546 -21.24 17.81 4.33
CA PHE A 546 -21.68 16.69 3.49
C PHE A 546 -20.64 15.59 3.24
N VAL A 547 -19.68 15.42 4.13
CA VAL A 547 -18.71 14.32 4.08
C VAL A 547 -19.45 12.97 4.20
N GLY A 548 -19.12 12.02 3.35
CA GLY A 548 -19.81 10.72 3.24
C GLY A 548 -21.19 10.77 2.56
N GLN A 549 -21.64 11.94 2.13
CA GLN A 549 -22.99 12.15 1.58
C GLN A 549 -22.99 12.69 0.15
N ARG A 550 -22.03 13.56 -0.19
CA ARG A 550 -21.99 14.26 -1.49
C ARG A 550 -20.56 14.37 -2.02
N GLY A 551 -20.41 14.35 -3.34
CA GLY A 551 -19.16 14.61 -4.03
C GLY A 551 -19.12 16.01 -4.65
N TYR A 552 -17.96 16.66 -4.54
CA TYR A 552 -17.67 17.97 -5.14
C TYR A 552 -16.28 17.87 -5.76
N PHE A 553 -16.17 18.11 -7.08
CA PHE A 553 -14.93 17.92 -7.82
C PHE A 553 -14.67 19.12 -8.73
N TRP A 554 -13.63 19.88 -8.45
CA TRP A 554 -13.28 21.06 -9.22
C TRP A 554 -13.12 20.81 -10.72
N SER A 555 -13.45 21.80 -11.51
CA SER A 555 -13.00 21.97 -12.89
C SER A 555 -12.10 23.20 -13.04
N SER A 556 -11.38 23.29 -14.15
CA SER A 556 -10.52 24.43 -14.44
C SER A 556 -11.28 25.70 -14.87
N ASP A 557 -12.59 25.59 -15.16
CA ASP A 557 -13.38 26.70 -15.67
C ASP A 557 -13.90 27.61 -14.57
N THR A 558 -14.08 28.88 -14.93
CA THR A 558 -14.70 29.89 -14.08
C THR A 558 -16.23 29.86 -14.17
N ALA A 559 -16.89 30.30 -13.08
CA ALA A 559 -18.31 30.55 -13.01
C ALA A 559 -18.53 31.98 -12.49
N ASN A 560 -18.56 32.97 -13.35
CA ASN A 560 -18.51 34.39 -12.98
C ASN A 560 -17.27 34.65 -12.09
N SER A 561 -17.48 35.11 -10.85
CA SER A 561 -16.41 35.28 -9.87
C SER A 561 -16.06 34.01 -9.10
N GLY A 562 -16.71 32.88 -9.38
CA GLY A 562 -16.49 31.57 -8.76
C GLY A 562 -15.71 30.60 -9.64
N GLY A 563 -15.60 29.36 -9.21
CA GLY A 563 -15.14 28.19 -9.95
C GLY A 563 -16.28 27.26 -10.30
N LYS A 564 -16.12 26.47 -11.38
CA LYS A 564 -17.06 25.40 -11.71
C LYS A 564 -16.59 24.06 -11.12
N TYR A 565 -17.56 23.18 -10.87
CA TYR A 565 -17.30 21.84 -10.35
C TYR A 565 -18.40 20.83 -10.75
N LEU A 566 -18.04 19.54 -10.73
CA LEU A 566 -19.02 18.46 -10.74
C LEU A 566 -19.59 18.30 -9.33
N TYR A 567 -20.92 18.38 -9.22
CA TYR A 567 -21.68 18.08 -8.02
C TYR A 567 -22.36 16.72 -8.14
N VAL A 568 -22.18 15.85 -7.14
CA VAL A 568 -22.87 14.57 -6.98
C VAL A 568 -23.64 14.59 -5.69
N GLY A 569 -24.94 14.83 -5.78
CA GLY A 569 -25.87 14.84 -4.64
C GLY A 569 -26.69 13.56 -4.55
N SER A 570 -27.51 13.45 -3.51
CA SER A 570 -28.32 12.24 -3.23
C SER A 570 -29.30 11.86 -4.35
N SER A 571 -29.81 12.85 -5.09
CA SER A 571 -30.83 12.66 -6.14
C SER A 571 -30.60 13.48 -7.39
N ILE A 572 -29.50 14.23 -7.43
CA ILE A 572 -29.17 15.13 -8.56
C ILE A 572 -27.65 15.12 -8.79
N VAL A 573 -27.24 15.08 -10.04
CA VAL A 573 -25.86 15.28 -10.48
C VAL A 573 -25.80 16.47 -11.42
N THR A 574 -24.95 17.44 -11.12
CA THR A 574 -24.77 18.65 -11.92
C THR A 574 -23.30 18.79 -12.30
N PRO A 575 -22.94 18.45 -13.57
CA PRO A 575 -21.53 18.37 -13.97
C PRO A 575 -20.85 19.72 -14.20
N ALA A 576 -21.58 20.82 -14.16
CA ALA A 576 -21.06 22.18 -14.36
C ALA A 576 -21.68 23.16 -13.35
N SER A 577 -21.78 22.74 -12.08
CA SER A 577 -22.22 23.61 -10.99
C SER A 577 -21.20 24.74 -10.75
N GLY A 578 -21.60 25.80 -10.07
CA GLY A 578 -20.70 26.92 -9.72
C GLY A 578 -20.71 27.22 -8.23
N GLY A 579 -19.57 27.61 -7.69
CA GLY A 579 -19.41 27.96 -6.28
C GLY A 579 -18.24 28.86 -5.98
N PRO A 580 -18.11 29.29 -4.71
CA PRO A 580 -17.05 30.20 -4.28
C PRO A 580 -15.67 29.57 -4.44
N ARG A 581 -14.69 30.28 -4.99
CA ARG A 581 -13.31 29.81 -5.11
C ARG A 581 -12.63 29.50 -3.78
N GLY A 582 -13.07 30.15 -2.72
CA GLY A 582 -12.60 29.88 -1.37
C GLY A 582 -13.08 28.56 -0.77
N GLN A 583 -14.09 27.91 -1.37
CA GLN A 583 -14.54 26.60 -0.95
C GLN A 583 -13.46 25.55 -1.25
N GLY A 584 -13.24 24.63 -0.32
CA GLY A 584 -12.33 23.52 -0.53
C GLY A 584 -13.07 22.32 -1.12
N GLU A 585 -12.67 21.85 -2.31
CA GLU A 585 -13.27 20.71 -2.99
C GLU A 585 -12.22 19.72 -3.47
N SER A 586 -12.66 18.50 -3.79
CA SER A 586 -11.76 17.45 -4.27
C SER A 586 -11.21 17.77 -5.67
N VAL A 587 -10.00 17.28 -5.94
CA VAL A 587 -9.33 17.38 -7.24
C VAL A 587 -9.18 16.00 -7.84
N ARG A 588 -9.69 15.84 -9.08
CA ARG A 588 -9.56 14.65 -9.91
C ARG A 588 -8.90 15.05 -11.22
N CYS A 589 -7.78 14.41 -11.55
CA CYS A 589 -6.98 14.80 -12.71
C CYS A 589 -7.32 13.99 -13.96
N ILE A 590 -7.21 14.63 -15.10
CA ILE A 590 -7.34 14.07 -16.44
C ILE A 590 -6.02 14.19 -17.19
N LYS A 591 -5.73 13.25 -18.08
CA LYS A 591 -4.53 13.28 -18.93
C LYS A 591 -4.89 13.68 -20.35
N ASP A 592 -4.25 14.73 -20.86
CA ASP A 592 -4.26 15.04 -22.28
C ASP A 592 -3.42 14.01 -23.04
N PHE A 593 -4.03 13.34 -24.00
CA PHE A 593 -3.26 12.70 -25.04
C PHE A 593 -2.81 13.78 -26.02
N SER A 594 -1.56 14.22 -25.89
CA SER A 594 -0.89 14.79 -27.04
C SER A 594 -0.95 13.71 -28.13
N ALA A 595 -1.69 13.96 -29.21
CA ALA A 595 -1.67 13.11 -30.38
C ALA A 595 -0.19 12.82 -30.70
N LEU A 596 0.26 11.57 -30.43
CA LEU A 596 1.58 11.01 -30.74
C LEU A 596 2.68 12.03 -31.03
N ALA A 597 2.96 12.94 -30.08
CA ALA A 597 4.25 13.57 -29.98
C ALA A 597 5.10 12.56 -29.19
N THR A 598 6.04 11.92 -29.84
CA THR A 598 7.11 11.18 -29.16
C THR A 598 7.71 12.12 -28.13
N SER A 599 7.37 11.91 -26.86
CA SER A 599 7.99 12.64 -25.76
C SER A 599 9.45 12.22 -25.73
N ASP A 600 10.35 13.14 -26.03
CA ASP A 600 11.76 12.97 -25.76
C ASP A 600 11.90 12.72 -24.25
N ILE A 601 12.25 11.50 -23.88
CA ILE A 601 12.71 11.19 -22.53
C ILE A 601 14.00 12.01 -22.34
N GLY A 602 13.94 12.97 -21.42
CA GLY A 602 15.05 13.90 -21.15
C GLY A 602 16.27 13.24 -20.52
N LEU A 603 17.00 12.50 -21.34
CA LEU A 603 18.44 12.41 -21.25
C LEU A 603 18.96 13.31 -22.38
N ALA A 604 19.95 14.15 -22.11
CA ALA A 604 20.50 15.10 -23.06
C ALA A 604 21.03 14.42 -24.33
N VAL A 605 20.12 13.98 -25.18
CA VAL A 605 20.41 13.56 -26.54
C VAL A 605 20.47 14.87 -27.34
N LYS A 606 21.65 15.24 -27.80
CA LYS A 606 21.82 16.34 -28.71
C LYS A 606 20.76 16.24 -29.81
N SER A 607 19.87 17.22 -29.92
CA SER A 607 18.76 17.22 -30.87
C SER A 607 19.31 17.18 -32.28
N ILE A 608 18.99 16.14 -33.07
CA ILE A 608 19.30 16.12 -34.50
C ILE A 608 18.18 16.82 -35.27
N GLN A 609 18.57 17.54 -36.32
CA GLN A 609 17.65 18.12 -37.30
C GLN A 609 17.70 17.27 -38.56
N VAL A 610 16.53 16.93 -39.11
CA VAL A 610 16.39 16.21 -40.37
C VAL A 610 15.69 17.14 -41.38
N TYR A 611 16.35 17.44 -42.48
CA TYR A 611 15.86 18.39 -43.47
C TYR A 611 16.28 18.05 -44.90
N PRO A 612 15.53 18.49 -45.92
CA PRO A 612 14.23 19.16 -45.84
C PRO A 612 13.14 18.21 -45.41
N ASN A 613 12.14 18.67 -44.65
CA ASN A 613 10.95 17.94 -44.33
C ASN A 613 9.73 18.88 -44.50
N PRO A 614 8.88 18.69 -45.53
CA PRO A 614 8.84 17.58 -46.49
C PRO A 614 10.05 17.47 -47.41
N THR A 615 10.33 16.24 -47.89
CA THR A 615 11.44 15.95 -48.79
C THR A 615 10.97 15.47 -50.17
N ASN A 616 11.75 15.79 -51.21
CA ASN A 616 11.59 15.23 -52.53
C ASN A 616 12.44 13.99 -52.79
N GLY A 617 13.27 13.57 -51.79
CA GLY A 617 14.03 12.31 -51.94
C GLY A 617 15.29 12.18 -51.11
N ILE A 618 16.00 13.26 -50.85
CA ILE A 618 17.21 13.23 -50.01
C ILE A 618 16.94 14.00 -48.72
N LEU A 619 17.28 13.38 -47.61
CA LEU A 619 17.23 13.96 -46.26
C LEU A 619 18.67 14.15 -45.75
N ASN A 620 18.95 15.29 -45.17
CA ASN A 620 20.18 15.55 -44.43
C ASN A 620 19.91 15.47 -42.93
N VAL A 621 20.85 14.90 -42.22
CA VAL A 621 20.82 14.82 -40.74
C VAL A 621 21.91 15.71 -40.21
N LYS A 622 21.51 16.81 -39.56
CA LYS A 622 22.44 17.68 -38.85
C LYS A 622 22.77 17.07 -37.49
N SER A 623 23.98 16.56 -37.36
CA SER A 623 24.47 15.88 -36.16
C SER A 623 25.98 16.05 -36.04
N ASP A 624 26.51 16.06 -34.81
CA ASP A 624 27.96 16.03 -34.53
C ASP A 624 28.60 14.66 -34.73
N SER A 625 27.79 13.59 -34.92
CA SER A 625 28.23 12.23 -35.17
C SER A 625 27.63 11.69 -36.47
N SER A 626 28.32 10.80 -37.13
CA SER A 626 27.83 10.15 -38.36
C SER A 626 26.76 9.08 -38.03
N ILE A 627 25.89 8.84 -39.01
CA ILE A 627 24.86 7.80 -38.89
C ILE A 627 25.55 6.44 -38.88
N GLU A 628 25.12 5.57 -37.94
CA GLU A 628 25.49 4.16 -37.80
C GLU A 628 24.46 3.26 -38.46
N ALA A 629 23.18 3.51 -38.26
CA ALA A 629 22.09 2.74 -38.85
C ALA A 629 20.83 3.63 -39.04
N VAL A 630 20.00 3.25 -40.04
CA VAL A 630 18.73 3.89 -40.33
C VAL A 630 17.67 2.82 -40.58
N HIS A 631 16.52 2.94 -39.93
CA HIS A 631 15.32 2.16 -40.20
C HIS A 631 14.18 3.08 -40.62
N ILE A 632 13.48 2.73 -41.71
CA ILE A 632 12.34 3.51 -42.19
C ILE A 632 11.08 2.65 -42.10
N THR A 633 10.02 3.20 -41.58
CA THR A 633 8.71 2.54 -41.46
C THR A 633 7.65 3.44 -42.12
N ASN A 634 6.81 2.88 -43.01
CA ASN A 634 5.72 3.61 -43.63
C ASN A 634 4.49 3.73 -42.71
N ALA A 635 3.46 4.45 -43.16
CA ALA A 635 2.25 4.72 -42.38
C ALA A 635 1.42 3.46 -42.03
N VAL A 636 1.65 2.33 -42.69
CA VAL A 636 0.98 1.05 -42.38
C VAL A 636 1.86 0.11 -41.57
N GLY A 637 2.98 0.59 -41.01
CA GLY A 637 3.87 -0.19 -40.14
C GLY A 637 4.88 -1.09 -40.88
N GLN A 638 4.98 -1.02 -42.21
CA GLN A 638 5.90 -1.82 -42.99
C GLN A 638 7.31 -1.22 -42.92
N LYS A 639 8.31 -2.05 -42.59
CA LYS A 639 9.73 -1.65 -42.58
C LYS A 639 10.28 -1.66 -44.02
N ILE A 640 11.00 -0.58 -44.36
CA ILE A 640 11.62 -0.37 -45.66
C ILE A 640 13.13 -0.21 -45.42
N GLU A 641 13.91 -0.89 -46.24
CA GLU A 641 15.37 -0.82 -46.15
C GLU A 641 15.86 0.59 -46.58
N ALA A 642 16.62 1.22 -45.70
CA ALA A 642 17.11 2.57 -45.94
C ALA A 642 18.51 2.58 -46.51
N GLN A 643 18.71 3.34 -47.59
CA GLN A 643 20.04 3.67 -48.12
C GLN A 643 20.51 4.99 -47.53
N PHE A 644 21.71 5.00 -46.93
CA PHE A 644 22.30 6.20 -46.38
C PHE A 644 23.81 6.26 -46.62
N SER A 645 24.33 7.47 -46.71
CA SER A 645 25.78 7.69 -46.86
C SER A 645 26.17 8.97 -46.06
N GLY A 646 27.12 8.80 -45.15
CA GLY A 646 27.46 9.89 -44.22
C GLY A 646 26.24 10.28 -43.38
N ASN A 647 25.87 11.54 -43.48
CA ASN A 647 24.67 12.11 -42.79
C ASN A 647 23.52 12.37 -43.77
N GLN A 648 23.43 11.63 -44.88
CA GLN A 648 22.35 11.72 -45.86
C GLN A 648 21.57 10.42 -45.93
N ILE A 649 20.24 10.47 -45.98
CA ILE A 649 19.35 9.34 -46.14
C ILE A 649 18.62 9.48 -47.49
N ASN A 650 18.67 8.45 -48.31
CA ASN A 650 18.05 8.42 -49.61
C ASN A 650 16.65 7.82 -49.57
N MET A 651 15.64 8.63 -49.90
CA MET A 651 14.23 8.21 -50.03
C MET A 651 13.69 8.35 -51.45
N GLN A 652 14.54 8.51 -52.48
CA GLN A 652 14.08 8.82 -53.86
C GLN A 652 13.12 7.77 -54.43
N GLY A 653 13.36 6.50 -54.19
CA GLY A 653 12.52 5.40 -54.68
C GLY A 653 11.25 5.12 -53.86
N MET A 654 11.00 5.87 -52.80
CA MET A 654 9.87 5.63 -51.92
C MET A 654 8.62 6.37 -52.41
N PRO A 655 7.39 5.78 -52.26
CA PRO A 655 6.14 6.42 -52.57
C PRO A 655 5.92 7.73 -51.77
N LYS A 656 5.07 8.62 -52.29
CA LYS A 656 4.66 9.82 -51.53
C LYS A 656 3.90 9.38 -50.27
N GLY A 657 4.17 10.01 -49.15
CA GLY A 657 3.51 9.68 -47.90
C GLY A 657 4.30 10.04 -46.64
N MET A 658 3.78 9.59 -45.51
CA MET A 658 4.38 9.77 -44.19
C MET A 658 5.25 8.57 -43.82
N TYR A 659 6.43 8.82 -43.28
CA TYR A 659 7.38 7.83 -42.83
C TYR A 659 7.89 8.17 -41.44
N MET A 660 8.16 7.13 -40.66
CA MET A 660 8.95 7.21 -39.41
C MET A 660 10.37 6.72 -39.72
N ILE A 661 11.35 7.52 -39.36
CA ILE A 661 12.77 7.20 -39.57
C ILE A 661 13.45 7.13 -38.22
N GLU A 662 14.01 5.97 -37.90
CA GLU A 662 14.84 5.73 -36.73
C GLU A 662 16.32 5.83 -37.14
N ILE A 663 17.03 6.76 -36.53
CA ILE A 663 18.43 7.07 -36.85
C ILE A 663 19.29 6.73 -35.65
N LYS A 664 20.20 5.79 -35.78
CA LYS A 664 21.22 5.49 -34.79
C LYS A 664 22.53 6.18 -35.18
N LEU A 665 23.10 6.97 -34.29
CA LEU A 665 24.36 7.68 -34.48
C LEU A 665 25.52 6.89 -33.86
N LYS A 666 26.69 6.97 -34.43
CA LYS A 666 27.91 6.34 -33.92
C LYS A 666 28.21 6.81 -32.49
N GLY A 667 28.39 5.86 -31.58
CA GLY A 667 28.66 6.10 -30.17
C GLY A 667 27.42 6.36 -29.30
N GLN A 668 26.21 6.29 -29.86
CA GLN A 668 24.97 6.36 -29.09
C GLN A 668 24.32 4.98 -28.95
N GLN A 669 23.81 4.67 -27.75
CA GLN A 669 23.14 3.38 -27.52
C GLN A 669 21.69 3.34 -28.03
N GLN A 670 21.03 4.48 -28.17
CA GLN A 670 19.63 4.58 -28.59
C GLN A 670 19.50 5.27 -29.96
N ALA A 671 18.52 4.79 -30.75
CA ALA A 671 18.14 5.40 -32.00
C ALA A 671 17.18 6.58 -31.76
N ILE A 672 17.26 7.62 -32.60
CA ILE A 672 16.40 8.81 -32.56
C ILE A 672 15.35 8.67 -33.65
N SER A 673 14.07 8.75 -33.27
CA SER A 673 12.96 8.68 -34.24
C SER A 673 12.56 10.06 -34.75
N LYS A 674 12.33 10.20 -36.04
CA LYS A 674 11.83 11.42 -36.70
C LYS A 674 10.72 11.09 -37.69
N LYS A 675 9.66 11.91 -37.68
CA LYS A 675 8.61 11.88 -38.69
C LYS A 675 9.02 12.67 -39.93
N VAL A 676 8.90 12.08 -41.11
CA VAL A 676 9.25 12.69 -42.39
C VAL A 676 8.10 12.57 -43.37
N ILE A 677 7.85 13.61 -44.14
CA ILE A 677 6.88 13.61 -45.23
C ILE A 677 7.64 13.59 -46.56
N LYS A 678 7.32 12.60 -47.41
CA LYS A 678 7.82 12.45 -48.78
C LYS A 678 6.78 13.03 -49.73
N ASN A 679 7.17 14.03 -50.52
CA ASN A 679 6.32 14.61 -51.58
C ASN A 679 6.30 13.78 -52.85
#